data_cb2e989383343452bdbaab665c17e140
#
_entry.id   cb2e989383343452bdbaab665c17e140
#
_cell.length_a   1.000
_cell.length_b   1.000
_cell.length_c   1.000
_cell.angle_alpha   90.00
_cell.angle_beta   90.00
_cell.angle_gamma   90.00
#
_symmetry.space_group_name_H-M   'P 1'
#
loop_
_entity.id
_entity.type
_entity.pdbx_description
1 polymer ?
#
loop_
_entity_poly.entity_id
_entity_poly.type
_entity_poly.pdbx_seq_one_letter_code
_entity_poly.pdbx_strand_id
1 'polypeptide(L)'
;VATPSPAPTPSTAPHSSASGVEVITGEFEYTNDIITVYYVEHAVGLVDLYGFVTRNEEWELPVDSQVLGPLTINTDQRRGTFRLMLPARPAGMMVDVDNDGQHDAGVQVFVVAYWPNLYGGPFSEGDDRRFGWPAYLASTVNDPENNDEVTGGKLVVWSPDDAQQFPTDFGSDGLLFTDDDPVGPLPAGYSVIDLDRRPFTIERDREVQVMLYEPPDAAIKDFSDLSYTRAFDAMFSRVRVEYAFNGIPGKAPDWDSLYAELAPRVAAAERRADRRAFFDALFDFANAFRDGHVSVSSPLSDALFRERASGGYGFAIRELDDGRALVVFVTRNGPADRAGMQVGAELLAFNGVPVKEAIAAVEPLGGPFSTDFALRYQQARYLLRAPVGTLAQVTYANPRSAPQTVTLRAVEERDSFLATSIYKKRNPAALPVEFEQRPSGVGYIRINGSYDDLNLLIRLFERALKTFDDLDVPGIIIDMRQNSGGAPLGLAGFLTDQEIIIGQDEYYSERTGRFEPEGPVDKILPNQNQYRFDKIALLVGQACFSACEYESYGFSRVPGVIVVGETPTAGVYAEVSRGQYVLPDGIFLQVPTGRTVLPDGTPLLEGVGVVPTIRVPVTAETVLSDRDVVLERAEREIVGR
;
A
#
# COMPACT_ATOMS: atom_id res chain seq x y z
N VAL A 1 67.89 1.54 -17.47
CA VAL A 1 66.71 1.71 -18.35
C VAL A 1 66.34 0.32 -18.82
N ALA A 2 65.38 -0.31 -18.19
CA ALA A 2 64.85 -1.59 -18.59
C ALA A 2 63.74 -1.35 -19.62
N THR A 3 63.82 -1.98 -20.76
CA THR A 3 62.80 -2.00 -21.81
C THR A 3 61.55 -2.74 -21.32
N PRO A 4 60.35 -2.22 -21.54
CA PRO A 4 59.11 -2.91 -21.16
C PRO A 4 58.89 -4.15 -22.07
N SER A 5 58.50 -5.24 -21.45
CA SER A 5 58.08 -6.48 -22.11
C SER A 5 56.80 -6.24 -22.92
N PRO A 6 56.62 -6.81 -24.11
CA PRO A 6 55.43 -6.61 -24.92
C PRO A 6 54.21 -7.26 -24.25
N ALA A 7 53.11 -6.53 -24.29
CA ALA A 7 51.81 -7.02 -23.84
C ALA A 7 51.38 -8.27 -24.62
N PRO A 8 50.66 -9.21 -24.00
CA PRO A 8 50.20 -10.40 -24.70
C PRO A 8 49.17 -10.01 -25.76
N THR A 9 49.37 -10.49 -26.96
CA THR A 9 48.44 -10.36 -28.08
C THR A 9 47.15 -11.09 -27.72
N PRO A 10 45.98 -10.46 -27.91
CA PRO A 10 44.72 -11.16 -27.68
C PRO A 10 44.61 -12.32 -28.66
N SER A 11 44.40 -13.51 -28.12
CA SER A 11 44.08 -14.70 -28.88
C SER A 11 42.72 -14.50 -29.55
N THR A 12 42.73 -14.34 -30.86
CA THR A 12 41.54 -14.46 -31.70
C THR A 12 41.21 -15.94 -31.89
N ALA A 13 40.60 -16.56 -30.91
CA ALA A 13 39.84 -17.77 -31.16
C ALA A 13 38.65 -17.38 -32.07
N PRO A 14 38.33 -18.15 -33.10
CA PRO A 14 37.15 -17.87 -33.89
C PRO A 14 35.91 -18.03 -33.00
N HIS A 15 35.22 -16.95 -32.73
CA HIS A 15 33.88 -17.03 -32.17
C HIS A 15 33.00 -17.75 -33.20
N SER A 16 32.73 -19.03 -32.96
CA SER A 16 31.57 -19.66 -33.58
C SER A 16 30.36 -18.82 -33.15
N SER A 17 29.71 -18.18 -34.09
CA SER A 17 28.44 -17.53 -33.86
C SER A 17 27.45 -18.61 -33.49
N ALA A 18 27.27 -18.87 -32.19
CA ALA A 18 26.15 -19.68 -31.73
C ALA A 18 24.88 -18.99 -32.18
N SER A 19 24.20 -19.57 -33.17
CA SER A 19 22.92 -19.06 -33.67
C SER A 19 21.87 -19.32 -32.57
N GLY A 20 21.61 -18.33 -31.77
CA GLY A 20 20.62 -18.37 -30.71
C GLY A 20 19.77 -17.10 -30.74
N VAL A 21 18.91 -16.95 -29.75
CA VAL A 21 18.08 -15.76 -29.58
C VAL A 21 18.97 -14.54 -29.35
N GLU A 22 18.75 -13.46 -30.10
CA GLU A 22 19.45 -12.18 -29.93
C GLU A 22 18.53 -11.09 -29.39
N VAL A 23 17.24 -11.21 -29.65
CA VAL A 23 16.24 -10.20 -29.33
C VAL A 23 15.01 -10.86 -28.75
N ILE A 24 14.52 -10.30 -27.66
CA ILE A 24 13.21 -10.64 -27.10
C ILE A 24 12.30 -9.44 -27.30
N THR A 25 11.12 -9.70 -27.85
CA THR A 25 10.02 -8.74 -27.92
C THR A 25 8.85 -9.26 -27.15
N GLY A 26 7.98 -8.36 -26.69
CA GLY A 26 6.79 -8.82 -25.99
C GLY A 26 5.78 -7.72 -25.75
N GLU A 27 4.67 -8.18 -25.24
CA GLU A 27 3.56 -7.33 -24.81
C GLU A 27 3.00 -7.86 -23.51
N PHE A 28 2.24 -7.02 -22.81
CA PHE A 28 1.57 -7.38 -21.58
C PHE A 28 0.31 -6.54 -21.39
N GLU A 29 -0.61 -7.10 -20.65
CA GLU A 29 -1.79 -6.43 -20.12
C GLU A 29 -1.85 -6.70 -18.61
N TYR A 30 -2.42 -5.74 -17.86
CA TYR A 30 -2.62 -5.87 -16.43
C TYR A 30 -3.95 -5.25 -16.03
N THR A 31 -4.49 -5.64 -14.89
CA THR A 31 -5.75 -5.15 -14.37
C THR A 31 -5.56 -4.22 -13.18
N ASN A 32 -4.51 -4.45 -12.39
CA ASN A 32 -4.26 -3.76 -11.14
C ASN A 32 -3.26 -2.60 -11.31
N ASP A 33 -3.73 -1.38 -11.11
CA ASP A 33 -2.92 -0.17 -11.26
C ASP A 33 -1.76 -0.07 -10.26
N ILE A 34 -1.77 -0.86 -9.18
CA ILE A 34 -0.69 -0.89 -8.18
C ILE A 34 0.66 -1.26 -8.80
N ILE A 35 0.65 -2.02 -9.90
CA ILE A 35 1.84 -2.43 -10.65
C ILE A 35 2.64 -1.23 -11.16
N THR A 36 1.98 -0.11 -11.49
CA THR A 36 2.64 1.03 -12.14
C THR A 36 2.59 2.33 -11.36
N VAL A 37 1.77 2.42 -10.32
CA VAL A 37 1.43 3.69 -9.65
C VAL A 37 2.60 4.34 -8.88
N TYR A 38 3.59 3.56 -8.50
CA TYR A 38 4.67 4.02 -7.62
C TYR A 38 5.94 4.46 -8.33
N TYR A 39 5.99 4.40 -9.65
CA TYR A 39 7.20 4.71 -10.41
C TYR A 39 6.89 5.56 -11.63
N VAL A 40 7.77 6.50 -11.92
CA VAL A 40 7.72 7.33 -13.13
C VAL A 40 8.45 6.65 -14.27
N GLU A 41 9.54 5.96 -13.97
CA GLU A 41 10.36 5.25 -14.95
C GLU A 41 10.05 3.75 -14.91
N HIS A 42 9.86 3.18 -16.09
CA HIS A 42 9.53 1.78 -16.28
C HIS A 42 10.55 1.10 -17.17
N ALA A 43 10.99 -0.08 -16.79
CA ALA A 43 11.89 -0.87 -17.61
C ALA A 43 11.54 -2.35 -17.56
N VAL A 44 12.08 -3.09 -18.51
CA VAL A 44 12.08 -4.55 -18.52
C VAL A 44 13.52 -5.03 -18.38
N GLY A 45 13.71 -5.98 -17.48
CA GLY A 45 14.98 -6.60 -17.21
C GLY A 45 15.02 -8.08 -17.58
N LEU A 46 16.22 -8.57 -17.75
CA LEU A 46 16.55 -9.98 -17.70
C LEU A 46 16.99 -10.28 -16.26
N VAL A 47 16.17 -10.99 -15.52
CA VAL A 47 16.36 -11.23 -14.08
C VAL A 47 16.86 -12.64 -13.89
N ASP A 48 18.02 -12.77 -13.26
CA ASP A 48 18.55 -14.06 -12.86
C ASP A 48 17.66 -14.69 -11.78
N LEU A 49 17.03 -15.79 -12.11
CA LEU A 49 16.10 -16.47 -11.22
C LEU A 49 16.74 -16.85 -9.88
N TYR A 50 17.97 -17.35 -9.91
CA TYR A 50 18.67 -17.80 -8.71
C TYR A 50 19.49 -16.70 -8.04
N GLY A 51 20.21 -15.91 -8.83
CA GLY A 51 20.98 -14.78 -8.32
C GLY A 51 20.11 -13.75 -7.63
N PHE A 52 18.91 -13.52 -8.16
CA PHE A 52 17.93 -12.63 -7.56
C PHE A 52 17.41 -13.18 -6.22
N VAL A 53 17.01 -14.44 -6.18
CA VAL A 53 16.46 -15.08 -4.99
C VAL A 53 17.46 -15.16 -3.84
N THR A 54 18.77 -15.27 -4.13
CA THR A 54 19.81 -15.37 -3.10
C THR A 54 20.36 -14.03 -2.63
N ARG A 55 19.99 -12.91 -3.24
CA ARG A 55 20.50 -11.57 -2.96
C ARG A 55 19.40 -10.67 -2.41
N ASN A 56 19.17 -10.75 -1.16
CA ASN A 56 17.96 -10.17 -0.57
C ASN A 56 18.18 -9.25 0.62
N GLU A 57 19.43 -9.09 1.08
CA GLU A 57 19.67 -8.39 2.33
C GLU A 57 19.82 -6.88 2.17
N GLU A 58 20.03 -6.42 0.94
CA GLU A 58 20.20 -5.00 0.62
C GLU A 58 19.40 -4.63 -0.62
N TRP A 59 18.86 -3.44 -0.63
CA TRP A 59 18.12 -2.90 -1.74
C TRP A 59 19.04 -2.36 -2.82
N GLU A 60 19.75 -3.26 -3.44
CA GLU A 60 20.52 -3.01 -4.64
C GLU A 60 19.90 -3.76 -5.80
N LEU A 61 20.01 -3.20 -7.01
CA LEU A 61 19.70 -3.96 -8.21
C LEU A 61 20.60 -5.19 -8.20
N PRO A 62 20.04 -6.42 -8.25
CA PRO A 62 20.86 -7.64 -8.26
C PRO A 62 21.89 -7.56 -9.38
N VAL A 63 23.17 -7.77 -9.06
CA VAL A 63 24.26 -7.63 -10.06
C VAL A 63 24.11 -8.60 -11.22
N ASP A 64 23.42 -9.71 -11.01
CA ASP A 64 23.16 -10.74 -12.00
C ASP A 64 21.89 -10.47 -12.82
N SER A 65 21.15 -9.45 -12.47
CA SER A 65 20.01 -8.98 -13.26
C SER A 65 20.40 -7.79 -14.12
N GLN A 66 19.84 -7.68 -15.30
CA GLN A 66 20.22 -6.68 -16.28
C GLN A 66 19.00 -5.96 -16.84
N VAL A 67 19.01 -4.63 -16.76
CA VAL A 67 18.04 -3.80 -17.47
C VAL A 67 18.47 -3.66 -18.92
N LEU A 68 17.69 -4.19 -19.83
CA LEU A 68 18.09 -4.36 -21.22
C LEU A 68 17.34 -3.50 -22.20
N GLY A 69 16.24 -2.89 -21.81
CA GLY A 69 15.49 -2.12 -22.79
C GLY A 69 14.36 -1.28 -22.21
N PRO A 70 13.93 -0.30 -23.01
CA PRO A 70 12.80 0.53 -22.66
C PRO A 70 11.51 -0.27 -22.72
N LEU A 71 10.58 0.11 -21.85
CA LEU A 71 9.22 -0.30 -21.87
C LEU A 71 8.35 0.84 -22.39
N THR A 72 7.45 0.54 -23.30
CA THR A 72 6.39 1.48 -23.66
C THR A 72 5.11 1.06 -23.01
N ILE A 73 4.62 1.87 -22.06
CA ILE A 73 3.39 1.60 -21.33
C ILE A 73 2.31 2.62 -21.67
N ASN A 74 1.09 2.13 -21.83
CA ASN A 74 -0.12 2.94 -21.90
C ASN A 74 -0.96 2.66 -20.65
N THR A 75 -0.82 3.51 -19.65
CA THR A 75 -1.49 3.35 -18.36
C THR A 75 -3.02 3.46 -18.48
N ASP A 76 -3.54 4.28 -19.39
CA ASP A 76 -4.98 4.40 -19.62
C ASP A 76 -5.59 3.10 -20.18
N GLN A 77 -4.80 2.32 -20.90
CA GLN A 77 -5.20 1.05 -21.51
C GLN A 77 -4.68 -0.16 -20.73
N ARG A 78 -3.89 0.06 -19.68
CA ARG A 78 -3.28 -0.99 -18.84
C ARG A 78 -2.55 -2.04 -19.65
N ARG A 79 -1.76 -1.62 -20.62
CA ARG A 79 -0.98 -2.50 -21.49
C ARG A 79 0.32 -1.86 -21.92
N GLY A 80 1.27 -2.67 -22.32
CA GLY A 80 2.54 -2.20 -22.83
C GLY A 80 3.22 -3.17 -23.77
N THR A 81 4.32 -2.71 -24.34
CA THR A 81 5.19 -3.49 -25.22
C THR A 81 6.65 -3.21 -24.87
N PHE A 82 7.51 -4.18 -25.15
CA PHE A 82 8.94 -4.04 -24.93
C PHE A 82 9.76 -4.73 -26.02
N ARG A 83 11.04 -4.36 -26.08
CA ARG A 83 12.04 -4.98 -26.95
C ARG A 83 13.40 -4.96 -26.28
N LEU A 84 13.96 -6.14 -26.04
CA LEU A 84 15.24 -6.35 -25.37
C LEU A 84 16.27 -6.86 -26.36
N MET A 85 17.48 -6.29 -26.34
CA MET A 85 18.65 -6.85 -26.98
C MET A 85 19.44 -7.64 -25.94
N LEU A 86 19.57 -8.94 -26.16
CA LEU A 86 20.31 -9.80 -25.24
C LEU A 86 21.82 -9.51 -25.29
N PRO A 87 22.53 -9.45 -24.17
CA PRO A 87 23.99 -9.29 -24.15
C PRO A 87 24.67 -10.52 -24.76
N ALA A 88 25.87 -10.37 -25.29
CA ALA A 88 26.62 -11.49 -25.87
C ALA A 88 26.89 -12.61 -24.86
N ARG A 89 27.01 -12.25 -23.59
CA ARG A 89 27.06 -13.14 -22.45
C ARG A 89 26.35 -12.46 -21.29
N PRO A 90 25.37 -13.11 -20.66
CA PRO A 90 24.70 -12.54 -19.50
C PRO A 90 25.58 -12.59 -18.25
N ALA A 91 25.28 -11.71 -17.30
CA ALA A 91 25.71 -11.89 -15.93
C ALA A 91 24.61 -12.69 -15.22
N GLY A 92 24.96 -13.75 -14.51
CA GLY A 92 24.03 -14.62 -13.81
C GLY A 92 24.75 -15.80 -13.16
N MET A 93 24.05 -16.47 -12.27
CA MET A 93 24.55 -17.69 -11.63
C MET A 93 24.46 -18.88 -12.59
N MET A 94 25.50 -19.70 -12.60
CA MET A 94 25.45 -21.01 -13.26
C MET A 94 24.71 -21.97 -12.34
N VAL A 95 23.73 -22.66 -12.86
CA VAL A 95 22.87 -23.58 -12.10
C VAL A 95 22.84 -24.93 -12.78
N ASP A 96 23.00 -25.97 -11.98
CA ASP A 96 22.84 -27.38 -12.37
C ASP A 96 21.35 -27.71 -12.38
N VAL A 97 20.69 -27.47 -13.53
CA VAL A 97 19.23 -27.68 -13.69
C VAL A 97 18.88 -29.07 -14.19
N ASP A 98 19.87 -29.86 -14.58
CA ASP A 98 19.70 -31.26 -15.00
C ASP A 98 20.18 -32.27 -13.93
N ASN A 99 20.56 -31.73 -12.77
CA ASN A 99 20.97 -32.47 -11.56
C ASN A 99 22.11 -33.52 -11.82
N ASP A 100 23.05 -33.20 -12.74
CA ASP A 100 24.19 -34.08 -13.06
C ASP A 100 25.32 -33.95 -12.06
N GLY A 101 25.23 -32.98 -11.13
CA GLY A 101 26.21 -32.72 -10.08
C GLY A 101 27.38 -31.82 -10.51
N GLN A 102 27.30 -31.17 -11.67
CA GLN A 102 28.33 -30.30 -12.22
C GLN A 102 27.89 -28.82 -12.22
N HIS A 103 27.64 -28.23 -11.05
CA HIS A 103 27.15 -26.87 -10.87
C HIS A 103 27.93 -25.78 -11.60
N ASP A 104 29.26 -25.96 -11.77
CA ASP A 104 30.12 -25.00 -12.47
C ASP A 104 30.03 -25.11 -14.00
N ALA A 105 29.41 -26.16 -14.50
CA ALA A 105 29.17 -26.42 -15.91
C ALA A 105 27.69 -26.28 -16.31
N GLY A 106 26.84 -25.77 -15.44
CA GLY A 106 25.41 -25.64 -15.67
C GLY A 106 25.04 -24.50 -16.63
N VAL A 107 23.81 -24.06 -16.55
CA VAL A 107 23.23 -22.99 -17.37
C VAL A 107 22.86 -21.78 -16.50
N GLN A 108 22.60 -20.64 -17.14
CA GLN A 108 22.00 -19.48 -16.47
C GLN A 108 20.53 -19.39 -16.85
N VAL A 109 19.67 -19.24 -15.85
CA VAL A 109 18.20 -19.21 -16.03
C VAL A 109 17.65 -17.83 -15.67
N PHE A 110 16.92 -17.23 -16.59
CA PHE A 110 16.39 -15.89 -16.44
C PHE A 110 14.89 -15.83 -16.66
N VAL A 111 14.27 -14.90 -15.96
CA VAL A 111 12.91 -14.43 -16.17
C VAL A 111 12.97 -13.06 -16.83
N VAL A 112 12.16 -12.81 -17.84
CA VAL A 112 11.93 -11.46 -18.34
C VAL A 112 10.86 -10.82 -17.49
N ALA A 113 11.14 -9.68 -16.88
CA ALA A 113 10.19 -9.08 -15.97
C ALA A 113 10.18 -7.56 -16.03
N TYR A 114 9.02 -6.99 -15.74
CA TYR A 114 8.89 -5.57 -15.42
C TYR A 114 9.64 -5.31 -14.11
N TRP A 115 10.52 -4.32 -14.13
CA TRP A 115 11.37 -3.99 -13.00
C TRP A 115 10.98 -2.63 -12.42
N PRO A 116 10.19 -2.56 -11.37
CA PRO A 116 9.74 -1.29 -10.82
C PRO A 116 10.81 -0.56 -10.01
N ASN A 117 11.79 -1.27 -9.45
CA ASN A 117 12.84 -0.70 -8.61
C ASN A 117 14.20 -0.74 -9.29
N LEU A 118 14.39 0.08 -10.32
CA LEU A 118 15.61 0.10 -11.12
C LEU A 118 16.87 0.49 -10.37
N TYR A 119 16.75 1.33 -9.36
CA TYR A 119 17.88 2.00 -8.73
C TYR A 119 18.19 1.47 -7.34
N GLY A 120 17.43 0.49 -6.88
CA GLY A 120 17.51 0.03 -5.51
C GLY A 120 17.12 1.09 -4.51
N GLY A 121 17.38 0.86 -3.26
CA GLY A 121 17.07 1.82 -2.18
C GLY A 121 17.17 1.20 -0.80
N PRO A 122 17.00 2.01 0.24
CA PRO A 122 17.06 1.59 1.62
C PRO A 122 15.69 1.12 2.06
N PHE A 123 15.38 -0.12 1.87
CA PHE A 123 14.04 -0.57 2.08
C PHE A 123 13.89 -1.48 3.28
N SER A 124 12.69 -1.79 3.54
CA SER A 124 12.33 -2.88 4.43
C SER A 124 12.63 -4.21 3.77
N GLU A 125 12.68 -5.10 4.37
CA GLU A 125 12.78 -6.23 4.18
C GLU A 125 11.97 -7.25 3.92
N GLY A 126 10.86 -7.19 3.93
CA GLY A 126 9.96 -8.04 3.20
C GLY A 126 10.47 -8.44 1.84
N ASP A 127 11.63 -7.95 1.60
CA ASP A 127 12.43 -8.20 0.43
C ASP A 127 13.32 -9.44 0.51
N ASP A 128 12.94 -10.41 1.29
CA ASP A 128 13.56 -11.73 1.22
C ASP A 128 13.01 -12.49 0.01
N ARG A 129 13.80 -12.53 -1.04
CA ARG A 129 13.44 -13.11 -2.33
C ARG A 129 13.53 -14.62 -2.42
N ARG A 130 13.67 -15.32 -1.31
CA ARG A 130 13.56 -16.78 -1.25
C ARG A 130 12.19 -17.31 -1.63
N PHE A 131 11.22 -16.41 -1.80
CA PHE A 131 9.88 -16.72 -2.26
C PHE A 131 9.66 -16.41 -3.73
N GLY A 132 10.71 -16.54 -4.52
CA GLY A 132 10.64 -16.35 -5.94
C GLY A 132 10.45 -14.88 -6.35
N TRP A 133 9.88 -14.68 -7.52
CA TRP A 133 9.69 -13.35 -8.07
C TRP A 133 8.53 -12.64 -7.35
N PRO A 134 8.73 -11.41 -6.84
CA PRO A 134 7.64 -10.65 -6.27
C PRO A 134 6.56 -10.38 -7.32
N ALA A 135 5.36 -10.06 -6.85
CA ALA A 135 4.14 -9.91 -7.62
C ALA A 135 4.16 -8.79 -8.67
N TYR A 136 5.03 -8.88 -9.66
CA TYR A 136 5.11 -7.99 -10.81
C TYR A 136 4.92 -8.78 -12.11
N LEU A 137 4.77 -8.05 -13.22
CA LEU A 137 4.66 -8.69 -14.52
C LEU A 137 5.93 -9.46 -14.87
N ALA A 138 5.80 -10.73 -15.13
CA ALA A 138 6.92 -11.62 -15.44
C ALA A 138 6.60 -12.56 -16.60
N SER A 139 7.64 -13.10 -17.24
CA SER A 139 7.47 -14.07 -18.33
C SER A 139 7.09 -15.47 -17.86
N THR A 140 7.14 -15.72 -16.55
CA THR A 140 6.70 -16.97 -15.91
C THR A 140 5.36 -16.80 -15.25
N VAL A 141 4.67 -17.91 -15.07
CA VAL A 141 3.51 -18.05 -14.20
C VAL A 141 3.95 -18.91 -13.02
N ASN A 142 3.74 -18.40 -11.81
CA ASN A 142 4.12 -19.08 -10.57
C ASN A 142 2.86 -19.54 -9.82
N ASP A 143 3.03 -20.51 -8.93
CA ASP A 143 1.95 -20.90 -8.02
C ASP A 143 1.61 -19.73 -7.08
N PRO A 144 0.34 -19.32 -7.00
CA PRO A 144 -0.03 -18.16 -6.16
C PRO A 144 0.09 -18.41 -4.66
N GLU A 145 0.20 -19.66 -4.22
CA GLU A 145 0.43 -20.03 -2.82
C GLU A 145 1.91 -20.39 -2.52
N ASN A 146 2.75 -20.48 -3.55
CA ASN A 146 4.18 -20.70 -3.42
C ASN A 146 4.92 -20.08 -4.61
N ASN A 147 5.33 -18.83 -4.46
CA ASN A 147 5.95 -18.05 -5.52
C ASN A 147 7.31 -18.61 -6.01
N ASP A 148 7.91 -19.55 -5.28
CA ASP A 148 9.10 -20.28 -5.73
C ASP A 148 8.80 -21.28 -6.84
N GLU A 149 7.56 -21.72 -6.97
CA GLU A 149 7.17 -22.74 -7.93
C GLU A 149 6.73 -22.13 -9.26
N VAL A 150 7.57 -22.26 -10.28
CA VAL A 150 7.24 -21.88 -11.65
C VAL A 150 6.35 -22.96 -12.27
N THR A 151 5.15 -22.60 -12.68
CA THR A 151 4.14 -23.54 -13.20
C THR A 151 3.88 -23.41 -14.71
N GLY A 152 4.40 -22.34 -15.33
CA GLY A 152 4.22 -22.08 -16.77
C GLY A 152 4.90 -20.82 -17.26
N GLY A 153 4.52 -20.40 -18.47
CA GLY A 153 5.11 -19.26 -19.16
C GLY A 153 6.43 -19.58 -19.88
N LYS A 154 7.34 -18.61 -19.95
CA LYS A 154 8.61 -18.79 -20.68
C LYS A 154 9.81 -18.37 -19.86
N LEU A 155 10.87 -19.19 -19.90
CA LEU A 155 12.20 -18.88 -19.37
C LEU A 155 13.17 -18.49 -20.49
N VAL A 156 14.14 -17.63 -20.18
CA VAL A 156 15.28 -17.33 -21.05
C VAL A 156 16.49 -18.02 -20.46
N VAL A 157 17.06 -18.95 -21.17
CA VAL A 157 18.17 -19.77 -20.69
C VAL A 157 19.40 -19.52 -21.54
N TRP A 158 20.55 -19.32 -20.91
CA TRP A 158 21.83 -19.20 -21.58
C TRP A 158 22.72 -20.40 -21.25
N SER A 159 23.17 -21.09 -22.30
CA SER A 159 24.09 -22.22 -22.21
C SER A 159 25.48 -21.82 -22.67
N PRO A 160 26.55 -22.16 -21.92
CA PRO A 160 27.93 -21.85 -22.31
C PRO A 160 28.40 -22.65 -23.50
N ASP A 161 27.88 -23.84 -23.72
CA ASP A 161 28.28 -24.81 -24.76
C ASP A 161 27.15 -25.76 -25.14
N ASP A 162 27.42 -26.72 -26.04
CA ASP A 162 26.44 -27.71 -26.53
C ASP A 162 26.38 -28.99 -25.66
N ALA A 163 27.05 -29.02 -24.52
CA ALA A 163 27.10 -30.19 -23.63
C ALA A 163 26.00 -30.13 -22.54
N GLN A 164 25.37 -28.99 -22.38
CA GLN A 164 24.39 -28.78 -21.33
C GLN A 164 23.04 -29.44 -21.66
N GLN A 165 22.27 -29.71 -20.63
CA GLN A 165 20.93 -30.22 -20.71
C GLN A 165 19.94 -29.27 -19.95
N PHE A 166 18.65 -29.46 -20.22
CA PHE A 166 17.58 -28.73 -19.57
C PHE A 166 16.36 -29.63 -19.44
N PRO A 167 15.53 -29.48 -18.39
CA PRO A 167 14.27 -30.19 -18.28
C PRO A 167 13.39 -30.06 -19.54
N THR A 168 12.79 -31.16 -19.95
CA THR A 168 11.87 -31.22 -21.10
C THR A 168 10.41 -31.30 -20.68
N ASP A 169 10.15 -31.51 -19.41
CA ASP A 169 8.84 -31.51 -18.76
C ASP A 169 9.05 -31.31 -17.26
N PHE A 170 8.00 -30.99 -16.53
CA PHE A 170 7.96 -31.16 -15.09
C PHE A 170 7.97 -32.64 -14.77
N GLY A 171 8.67 -33.02 -13.74
CA GLY A 171 8.72 -34.41 -13.29
C GLY A 171 7.39 -34.94 -12.78
N SER A 172 7.43 -36.08 -12.10
CA SER A 172 6.22 -36.69 -11.52
C SER A 172 5.66 -35.91 -10.33
N ASP A 173 6.51 -35.09 -9.70
CA ASP A 173 6.12 -34.20 -8.59
C ASP A 173 5.46 -32.89 -9.08
N GLY A 174 5.56 -32.60 -10.38
CA GLY A 174 5.01 -31.38 -10.99
C GLY A 174 5.83 -30.11 -10.73
N LEU A 175 7.02 -30.25 -10.15
CA LEU A 175 7.95 -29.15 -9.88
C LEU A 175 9.00 -29.04 -11.00
N LEU A 176 9.73 -27.94 -11.07
CA LEU A 176 10.79 -27.70 -12.03
C LEU A 176 12.15 -27.74 -11.32
N PHE A 177 13.16 -28.31 -12.01
CA PHE A 177 14.53 -28.45 -11.52
C PHE A 177 14.69 -29.45 -10.37
N THR A 178 13.89 -30.52 -10.40
CA THR A 178 13.97 -31.64 -9.45
C THR A 178 14.61 -32.88 -10.08
N ASP A 179 15.03 -33.84 -9.24
CA ASP A 179 15.76 -35.04 -9.68
C ASP A 179 14.98 -35.94 -10.64
N ASP A 180 13.66 -35.83 -10.68
CA ASP A 180 12.78 -36.65 -11.50
C ASP A 180 12.37 -35.97 -12.82
N ASP A 181 12.87 -34.76 -13.10
CA ASP A 181 12.64 -34.09 -14.38
C ASP A 181 13.28 -34.84 -15.54
N PRO A 182 12.53 -35.11 -16.63
CA PRO A 182 13.14 -35.63 -17.84
C PRO A 182 13.96 -34.55 -18.52
N VAL A 183 15.24 -34.81 -18.81
CA VAL A 183 16.17 -33.83 -19.40
C VAL A 183 16.44 -34.10 -20.88
N GLY A 184 16.79 -33.05 -21.61
CA GLY A 184 17.17 -33.09 -23.02
C GLY A 184 18.28 -32.06 -23.36
N PRO A 185 18.93 -32.20 -24.53
CA PRO A 185 20.04 -31.34 -24.89
C PRO A 185 19.65 -29.88 -25.05
N LEU A 186 20.48 -28.97 -24.54
CA LEU A 186 20.33 -27.53 -24.70
C LEU A 186 21.52 -26.97 -25.48
N PRO A 187 21.32 -26.43 -26.71
CA PRO A 187 22.40 -25.88 -27.51
C PRO A 187 23.02 -24.60 -26.92
N ALA A 188 24.31 -24.36 -27.17
CA ALA A 188 25.04 -23.16 -26.76
C ALA A 188 24.35 -21.84 -27.15
N GLY A 189 24.48 -20.81 -26.30
CA GLY A 189 23.85 -19.49 -26.46
C GLY A 189 22.47 -19.41 -25.84
N TYR A 190 21.70 -18.39 -26.23
CA TYR A 190 20.36 -18.18 -25.68
C TYR A 190 19.30 -19.07 -26.32
N SER A 191 18.43 -19.59 -25.48
CA SER A 191 17.21 -20.30 -25.85
C SER A 191 16.05 -19.73 -25.04
N VAL A 192 14.85 -19.68 -25.61
CA VAL A 192 13.62 -19.42 -24.87
C VAL A 192 12.90 -20.75 -24.73
N ILE A 193 12.60 -21.11 -23.48
CA ILE A 193 11.93 -22.38 -23.15
C ILE A 193 10.46 -22.07 -22.85
N ASP A 194 9.56 -22.66 -23.63
CA ASP A 194 8.10 -22.55 -23.44
C ASP A 194 7.63 -23.68 -22.52
N LEU A 195 7.29 -23.33 -21.29
CA LEU A 195 6.87 -24.26 -20.25
C LEU A 195 5.38 -24.65 -20.36
N ASP A 196 4.60 -23.99 -21.23
CA ASP A 196 3.18 -24.27 -21.44
C ASP A 196 2.97 -25.44 -22.42
N ARG A 197 4.02 -25.93 -23.04
CA ARG A 197 4.04 -27.06 -23.97
C ARG A 197 4.57 -28.32 -23.29
N ARG A 198 4.00 -29.47 -23.63
CA ARG A 198 4.47 -30.78 -23.14
C ARG A 198 4.81 -31.69 -24.32
N PRO A 199 6.07 -32.13 -24.50
CA PRO A 199 7.27 -31.67 -23.80
C PRO A 199 7.54 -30.17 -24.03
N PHE A 200 8.36 -29.54 -23.17
CA PHE A 200 8.78 -28.15 -23.35
C PHE A 200 9.37 -27.91 -24.73
N THR A 201 9.10 -26.75 -25.32
CA THR A 201 9.66 -26.41 -26.62
C THR A 201 10.76 -25.37 -26.47
N ILE A 202 11.84 -25.55 -27.26
CA ILE A 202 13.00 -24.68 -27.30
C ILE A 202 12.87 -23.78 -28.53
N GLU A 203 12.71 -22.48 -28.32
CA GLU A 203 12.68 -21.46 -29.36
C GLU A 203 14.07 -20.81 -29.50
N ARG A 204 14.61 -20.77 -30.73
CA ARG A 204 15.94 -20.23 -31.02
C ARG A 204 15.98 -19.30 -32.21
N ASP A 205 14.83 -18.83 -32.67
CA ASP A 205 14.77 -17.78 -33.67
C ASP A 205 15.51 -16.53 -33.18
N ARG A 206 16.11 -15.78 -34.08
CA ARG A 206 16.89 -14.59 -33.75
C ARG A 206 16.09 -13.60 -32.90
N GLU A 207 14.79 -13.50 -33.15
CA GLU A 207 13.84 -12.69 -32.40
C GLU A 207 12.69 -13.58 -31.94
N VAL A 208 12.43 -13.61 -30.61
CA VAL A 208 11.39 -14.43 -29.99
C VAL A 208 10.45 -13.52 -29.22
N GLN A 209 9.15 -13.85 -29.30
CA GLN A 209 8.11 -13.15 -28.55
C GLN A 209 7.90 -13.80 -27.19
N VAL A 210 7.89 -12.98 -26.14
CA VAL A 210 7.65 -13.39 -24.74
C VAL A 210 6.59 -12.47 -24.16
N MET A 211 5.51 -13.06 -23.61
CA MET A 211 4.49 -12.32 -22.89
C MET A 211 4.93 -12.10 -21.44
N LEU A 212 4.50 -10.99 -20.82
CA LEU A 212 4.55 -10.85 -19.36
C LEU A 212 3.14 -11.01 -18.81
N TYR A 213 3.04 -11.76 -17.73
CA TYR A 213 1.80 -12.10 -17.07
C TYR A 213 1.65 -11.34 -15.75
N GLU A 214 0.45 -10.85 -15.49
CA GLU A 214 0.07 -10.35 -14.18
C GLU A 214 -0.17 -11.55 -13.26
N PRO A 215 0.38 -11.55 -12.02
CA PRO A 215 0.12 -12.63 -11.08
C PRO A 215 -1.37 -12.79 -10.80
N PRO A 216 -1.91 -14.03 -10.84
CA PRO A 216 -3.35 -14.27 -10.72
C PRO A 216 -3.96 -13.79 -9.38
N ASP A 217 -3.18 -13.80 -8.32
CA ASP A 217 -3.57 -13.34 -6.99
C ASP A 217 -3.66 -11.81 -6.91
N ALA A 218 -2.77 -11.09 -7.61
CA ALA A 218 -2.75 -9.63 -7.69
C ALA A 218 -3.79 -9.05 -8.66
N ALA A 219 -4.24 -9.84 -9.65
CA ALA A 219 -5.22 -9.41 -10.64
C ALA A 219 -6.56 -9.01 -10.01
N ILE A 220 -7.15 -7.92 -10.50
CA ILE A 220 -8.48 -7.49 -10.06
C ILE A 220 -9.53 -8.56 -10.45
N LYS A 221 -10.37 -8.96 -9.49
CA LYS A 221 -11.45 -9.90 -9.73
C LYS A 221 -12.60 -9.18 -10.41
N ASP A 222 -12.73 -9.33 -11.73
CA ASP A 222 -13.75 -8.65 -12.53
C ASP A 222 -15.02 -9.50 -12.68
N PHE A 223 -16.09 -9.07 -12.03
CA PHE A 223 -17.43 -9.64 -12.08
C PHE A 223 -18.43 -8.71 -12.78
N SER A 224 -17.96 -7.68 -13.49
CA SER A 224 -18.81 -6.64 -14.10
C SER A 224 -19.80 -7.16 -15.13
N ASP A 225 -19.46 -8.24 -15.82
CA ASP A 225 -20.31 -8.89 -16.84
C ASP A 225 -21.35 -9.86 -16.26
N LEU A 226 -21.32 -10.11 -14.96
CA LEU A 226 -22.28 -10.98 -14.29
C LEU A 226 -23.57 -10.21 -13.95
N SER A 227 -24.67 -10.94 -13.71
CA SER A 227 -25.86 -10.33 -13.11
C SER A 227 -25.58 -9.93 -11.65
N TYR A 228 -26.37 -9.00 -11.09
CA TYR A 228 -26.15 -8.51 -9.71
C TYR A 228 -26.07 -9.64 -8.69
N THR A 229 -26.98 -10.61 -8.78
CA THR A 229 -27.01 -11.76 -7.87
C THR A 229 -25.75 -12.61 -8.02
N ARG A 230 -25.38 -12.95 -9.26
CA ARG A 230 -24.19 -13.77 -9.50
C ARG A 230 -22.90 -13.06 -9.13
N ALA A 231 -22.78 -11.76 -9.41
CA ALA A 231 -21.63 -10.96 -9.02
C ALA A 231 -21.49 -10.86 -7.49
N PHE A 232 -22.62 -10.62 -6.80
CA PHE A 232 -22.66 -10.57 -5.33
C PHE A 232 -22.28 -11.93 -4.72
N ASP A 233 -22.85 -13.04 -5.21
CA ASP A 233 -22.58 -14.38 -4.70
C ASP A 233 -21.11 -14.77 -4.90
N ALA A 234 -20.54 -14.47 -6.07
CA ALA A 234 -19.13 -14.74 -6.38
C ALA A 234 -18.20 -13.93 -5.46
N MET A 235 -18.43 -12.63 -5.35
CA MET A 235 -17.66 -11.75 -4.46
C MET A 235 -17.82 -12.17 -2.99
N PHE A 236 -19.06 -12.37 -2.52
CA PHE A 236 -19.34 -12.70 -1.12
C PHE A 236 -18.68 -14.02 -0.70
N SER A 237 -18.72 -15.04 -1.57
CA SER A 237 -18.13 -16.35 -1.31
C SER A 237 -16.61 -16.26 -1.11
N ARG A 238 -15.93 -15.43 -1.89
CA ARG A 238 -14.49 -15.19 -1.73
C ARG A 238 -14.19 -14.38 -0.47
N VAL A 239 -14.82 -13.22 -0.32
CA VAL A 239 -14.58 -12.34 0.83
C VAL A 239 -14.84 -13.04 2.15
N ARG A 240 -15.87 -13.92 2.21
CA ARG A 240 -16.19 -14.70 3.42
C ARG A 240 -15.01 -15.54 3.91
N VAL A 241 -14.17 -16.05 3.05
CA VAL A 241 -13.01 -16.89 3.42
C VAL A 241 -11.71 -16.11 3.43
N GLU A 242 -11.51 -15.20 2.46
CA GLU A 242 -10.25 -14.47 2.26
C GLU A 242 -10.11 -13.22 3.15
N TYR A 243 -11.18 -12.72 3.82
CA TYR A 243 -11.07 -11.51 4.64
C TYR A 243 -10.01 -11.65 5.72
N ALA A 244 -9.01 -10.77 5.69
CA ALA A 244 -7.77 -10.83 6.47
C ALA A 244 -7.98 -11.06 7.98
N PHE A 245 -9.05 -10.49 8.55
CA PHE A 245 -9.29 -10.55 9.99
C PHE A 245 -10.39 -11.54 10.39
N ASN A 246 -10.65 -12.55 9.54
CA ASN A 246 -11.45 -13.69 9.95
C ASN A 246 -10.83 -14.37 11.16
N GLY A 247 -11.69 -14.72 12.15
CA GLY A 247 -11.24 -15.29 13.41
C GLY A 247 -10.73 -14.26 14.45
N ILE A 248 -10.56 -13.00 14.07
CA ILE A 248 -10.20 -11.92 15.00
C ILE A 248 -11.48 -11.34 15.64
N PRO A 249 -11.59 -11.35 16.97
CA PRO A 249 -12.80 -10.91 17.67
C PRO A 249 -13.21 -9.48 17.31
N GLY A 250 -14.47 -9.30 16.92
CA GLY A 250 -15.07 -8.00 16.64
C GLY A 250 -14.67 -7.36 15.31
N LYS A 251 -13.97 -8.08 14.43
CA LYS A 251 -13.57 -7.59 13.11
C LYS A 251 -14.50 -8.05 11.98
N ALA A 252 -14.66 -9.36 11.83
CA ALA A 252 -15.53 -9.92 10.80
C ALA A 252 -17.00 -9.74 11.16
N PRO A 253 -17.87 -9.50 10.17
CA PRO A 253 -19.32 -9.54 10.36
C PRO A 253 -19.79 -10.98 10.65
N ASP A 254 -21.03 -11.10 11.12
CA ASP A 254 -21.74 -12.39 11.09
C ASP A 254 -22.11 -12.68 9.63
N TRP A 255 -21.33 -13.55 8.97
CA TRP A 255 -21.44 -13.84 7.55
C TRP A 255 -22.80 -14.38 7.13
N ASP A 256 -23.38 -15.27 7.94
CA ASP A 256 -24.67 -15.89 7.58
C ASP A 256 -25.80 -14.87 7.73
N SER A 257 -25.79 -14.08 8.78
CA SER A 257 -26.78 -12.99 8.98
C SER A 257 -26.65 -11.93 7.91
N LEU A 258 -25.43 -11.51 7.56
CA LEU A 258 -25.16 -10.49 6.54
C LEU A 258 -25.65 -10.96 5.15
N TYR A 259 -25.36 -12.23 4.79
CA TYR A 259 -25.86 -12.80 3.53
C TYR A 259 -27.37 -12.88 3.51
N ALA A 260 -28.00 -13.37 4.58
CA ALA A 260 -29.46 -13.49 4.68
C ALA A 260 -30.17 -12.14 4.56
N GLU A 261 -29.53 -11.06 5.02
CA GLU A 261 -30.06 -9.69 4.90
C GLU A 261 -29.88 -9.14 3.48
N LEU A 262 -28.68 -9.27 2.90
CA LEU A 262 -28.34 -8.55 1.66
C LEU A 262 -28.75 -9.30 0.38
N ALA A 263 -28.66 -10.64 0.33
CA ALA A 263 -28.96 -11.39 -0.88
C ALA A 263 -30.39 -11.17 -1.40
N PRO A 264 -31.46 -11.12 -0.56
CA PRO A 264 -32.80 -10.79 -1.04
C PRO A 264 -32.92 -9.35 -1.60
N ARG A 265 -32.15 -8.39 -1.05
CA ARG A 265 -32.13 -7.00 -1.52
C ARG A 265 -31.44 -6.90 -2.88
N VAL A 266 -30.31 -7.61 -3.08
CA VAL A 266 -29.61 -7.69 -4.36
C VAL A 266 -30.51 -8.34 -5.41
N ALA A 267 -31.16 -9.47 -5.10
CA ALA A 267 -32.10 -10.11 -6.00
C ALA A 267 -33.32 -9.22 -6.36
N ALA A 268 -33.76 -8.38 -5.43
CA ALA A 268 -34.82 -7.41 -5.70
C ALA A 268 -34.33 -6.26 -6.59
N ALA A 269 -33.09 -5.80 -6.41
CA ALA A 269 -32.45 -4.80 -7.26
C ALA A 269 -32.30 -5.33 -8.71
N GLU A 270 -31.84 -6.58 -8.87
CA GLU A 270 -31.70 -7.23 -10.17
C GLU A 270 -33.04 -7.31 -10.92
N ARG A 271 -34.10 -7.82 -10.28
CA ARG A 271 -35.44 -7.90 -10.90
C ARG A 271 -36.00 -6.57 -11.39
N ARG A 272 -35.59 -5.46 -10.78
CA ARG A 272 -36.02 -4.10 -11.13
C ARG A 272 -35.02 -3.35 -12.00
N ALA A 273 -33.86 -3.95 -12.30
CA ALA A 273 -32.71 -3.28 -12.90
C ALA A 273 -32.35 -1.96 -12.14
N ASP A 274 -32.41 -2.02 -10.83
CA ASP A 274 -32.22 -0.86 -9.93
C ASP A 274 -30.78 -0.82 -9.44
N ARG A 275 -29.92 -0.16 -10.23
CA ARG A 275 -28.48 0.01 -9.92
C ARG A 275 -28.24 0.72 -8.58
N ARG A 276 -29.16 1.61 -8.17
CA ARG A 276 -29.02 2.31 -6.91
C ARG A 276 -29.28 1.38 -5.72
N ALA A 277 -30.32 0.56 -5.78
CA ALA A 277 -30.59 -0.43 -4.74
C ALA A 277 -29.47 -1.49 -4.64
N PHE A 278 -28.83 -1.84 -5.76
CA PHE A 278 -27.65 -2.70 -5.76
C PHE A 278 -26.46 -2.02 -5.06
N PHE A 279 -26.15 -0.79 -5.42
CA PHE A 279 -25.10 -0.01 -4.75
C PHE A 279 -25.36 0.15 -3.25
N ASP A 280 -26.60 0.49 -2.85
CA ASP A 280 -26.97 0.64 -1.44
C ASP A 280 -26.77 -0.67 -0.66
N ALA A 281 -27.04 -1.83 -1.26
CA ALA A 281 -26.76 -3.14 -0.63
C ALA A 281 -25.26 -3.39 -0.44
N LEU A 282 -24.42 -3.01 -1.43
CA LEU A 282 -22.96 -3.13 -1.33
C LEU A 282 -22.36 -2.11 -0.36
N PHE A 283 -22.96 -0.93 -0.26
CA PHE A 283 -22.58 0.07 0.73
C PHE A 283 -22.84 -0.44 2.16
N ASP A 284 -24.00 -1.06 2.39
CA ASP A 284 -24.32 -1.67 3.68
C ASP A 284 -23.42 -2.89 3.96
N PHE A 285 -23.08 -3.68 2.93
CA PHE A 285 -22.08 -4.75 3.04
C PHE A 285 -20.75 -4.19 3.55
N ALA A 286 -20.20 -3.15 2.92
CA ALA A 286 -18.94 -2.56 3.34
C ALA A 286 -18.98 -2.01 4.77
N ASN A 287 -20.09 -1.39 5.16
CA ASN A 287 -20.26 -0.82 6.51
C ASN A 287 -20.51 -1.87 7.62
N ALA A 288 -20.69 -3.16 7.26
CA ALA A 288 -20.80 -4.24 8.24
C ALA A 288 -19.45 -4.61 8.91
N PHE A 289 -18.34 -4.13 8.36
CA PHE A 289 -17.01 -4.41 8.88
C PHE A 289 -16.54 -3.36 9.89
N ARG A 290 -15.57 -3.75 10.72
CA ARG A 290 -14.81 -2.82 11.58
C ARG A 290 -13.37 -2.70 11.06
N ASP A 291 -13.26 -2.23 9.79
CA ASP A 291 -11.99 -2.22 9.08
C ASP A 291 -11.98 -1.07 8.05
N GLY A 292 -11.12 -0.10 8.27
CA GLY A 292 -11.02 1.10 7.42
C GLY A 292 -10.48 0.85 6.01
N HIS A 293 -9.95 -0.34 5.72
CA HIS A 293 -9.56 -0.72 4.37
C HIS A 293 -10.72 -1.25 3.52
N VAL A 294 -11.81 -1.70 4.15
CA VAL A 294 -13.00 -2.12 3.40
C VAL A 294 -13.67 -0.89 2.80
N SER A 295 -13.86 -0.89 1.51
CA SER A 295 -14.46 0.26 0.83
C SER A 295 -15.27 -0.15 -0.38
N VAL A 296 -16.32 0.62 -0.66
CA VAL A 296 -17.07 0.54 -1.91
C VAL A 296 -17.11 1.92 -2.57
N SER A 297 -16.78 1.97 -3.84
CA SER A 297 -16.78 3.20 -4.62
C SER A 297 -17.54 3.05 -5.94
N SER A 298 -18.17 4.12 -6.37
CA SER A 298 -18.99 4.17 -7.58
C SER A 298 -19.30 5.63 -7.91
N PRO A 299 -19.66 5.97 -9.14
CA PRO A 299 -20.26 7.27 -9.44
C PRO A 299 -21.50 7.60 -8.58
N LEU A 300 -22.13 6.59 -7.96
CA LEU A 300 -23.26 6.77 -7.04
C LEU A 300 -22.84 7.23 -5.63
N SER A 301 -21.58 7.08 -5.25
CA SER A 301 -21.06 7.53 -3.93
C SER A 301 -21.23 9.04 -3.75
N ASP A 302 -20.91 9.83 -4.77
CA ASP A 302 -21.12 11.27 -4.74
C ASP A 302 -22.63 11.65 -4.70
N ALA A 303 -23.47 10.87 -5.36
CA ALA A 303 -24.92 11.08 -5.31
C ALA A 303 -25.45 10.81 -3.89
N LEU A 304 -25.01 9.73 -3.25
CA LEU A 304 -25.35 9.39 -1.87
C LEU A 304 -24.94 10.51 -0.91
N PHE A 305 -23.71 11.03 -1.03
CA PHE A 305 -23.24 12.15 -0.21
C PHE A 305 -24.08 13.42 -0.45
N ARG A 306 -24.37 13.76 -1.73
CA ARG A 306 -25.21 14.93 -2.04
C ARG A 306 -26.60 14.82 -1.44
N GLU A 307 -27.21 13.66 -1.48
CA GLU A 307 -28.53 13.41 -0.93
C GLU A 307 -28.56 13.51 0.60
N ARG A 308 -27.60 12.89 1.28
CA ARG A 308 -27.65 12.70 2.73
C ARG A 308 -26.85 13.75 3.52
N ALA A 309 -25.81 14.34 2.94
CA ALA A 309 -24.82 15.12 3.69
C ALA A 309 -24.32 16.41 3.01
N SER A 310 -24.93 16.85 1.88
CA SER A 310 -24.48 18.07 1.20
C SER A 310 -24.80 19.34 1.95
N GLY A 311 -25.86 19.33 2.76
CA GLY A 311 -26.25 20.46 3.59
C GLY A 311 -25.46 20.49 4.91
N GLY A 312 -25.22 21.71 5.40
CA GLY A 312 -24.60 21.97 6.70
C GLY A 312 -25.26 23.16 7.40
N TYR A 313 -25.08 23.22 8.69
CA TYR A 313 -25.64 24.30 9.52
C TYR A 313 -24.68 25.48 9.68
N GLY A 314 -23.53 25.46 8.99
CA GLY A 314 -22.57 26.55 8.94
C GLY A 314 -21.68 26.64 10.18
N PHE A 315 -21.43 25.52 10.88
CA PHE A 315 -20.44 25.44 11.97
C PHE A 315 -19.86 24.04 12.07
N ALA A 316 -18.70 23.94 12.72
CA ALA A 316 -18.03 22.67 13.00
C ALA A 316 -17.67 22.57 14.48
N ILE A 317 -17.63 21.34 15.01
CA ILE A 317 -17.31 21.06 16.40
C ILE A 317 -16.10 20.13 16.52
N ARG A 318 -15.43 20.21 17.67
CA ARG A 318 -14.48 19.22 18.19
C ARG A 318 -14.95 18.76 19.56
N GLU A 319 -14.98 17.46 19.78
CA GLU A 319 -15.19 16.90 21.11
C GLU A 319 -13.86 16.96 21.88
N LEU A 320 -13.93 17.41 23.13
CA LEU A 320 -12.78 17.54 24.02
C LEU A 320 -12.61 16.27 24.88
N ASP A 321 -11.45 16.12 25.49
CA ASP A 321 -11.16 15.02 26.42
C ASP A 321 -12.11 14.95 27.63
N ASP A 322 -12.70 16.09 28.01
CA ASP A 322 -13.68 16.17 29.10
C ASP A 322 -15.14 15.85 28.64
N GLY A 323 -15.31 15.53 27.37
CA GLY A 323 -16.60 15.18 26.75
C GLY A 323 -17.45 16.37 26.31
N ARG A 324 -17.00 17.61 26.46
CA ARG A 324 -17.65 18.78 25.89
C ARG A 324 -17.41 18.85 24.39
N ALA A 325 -18.37 19.41 23.66
CA ALA A 325 -18.24 19.67 22.22
C ALA A 325 -18.14 21.18 21.97
N LEU A 326 -16.99 21.67 21.51
CA LEU A 326 -16.78 23.08 21.22
C LEU A 326 -16.90 23.38 19.73
N VAL A 327 -17.54 24.51 19.42
CA VAL A 327 -17.56 25.10 18.08
C VAL A 327 -16.17 25.63 17.76
N VAL A 328 -15.53 25.03 16.76
CA VAL A 328 -14.16 25.39 16.31
C VAL A 328 -14.17 26.21 15.01
N PHE A 329 -15.31 26.26 14.33
CA PHE A 329 -15.46 27.00 13.09
C PHE A 329 -16.90 27.47 12.93
N VAL A 330 -17.08 28.67 12.38
CA VAL A 330 -18.40 29.22 11.99
C VAL A 330 -18.27 29.83 10.59
N THR A 331 -19.10 29.36 9.66
CA THR A 331 -19.16 29.90 8.29
C THR A 331 -19.71 31.31 8.29
N ARG A 332 -18.91 32.26 7.84
CA ARG A 332 -19.33 33.68 7.76
C ARG A 332 -20.61 33.84 6.93
N ASN A 333 -21.60 34.56 7.45
CA ASN A 333 -22.94 34.71 6.88
C ASN A 333 -23.71 33.36 6.71
N GLY A 334 -23.25 32.30 7.36
CA GLY A 334 -23.93 31.00 7.40
C GLY A 334 -25.11 30.99 8.37
N PRO A 335 -25.87 29.87 8.46
CA PRO A 335 -27.03 29.79 9.38
C PRO A 335 -26.62 30.01 10.84
N ALA A 336 -25.52 29.41 11.30
CA ALA A 336 -25.03 29.55 12.68
C ALA A 336 -24.57 30.98 13.00
N ASP A 337 -23.84 31.62 12.07
CA ASP A 337 -23.39 33.01 12.21
C ASP A 337 -24.55 33.99 12.35
N ARG A 338 -25.58 33.84 11.47
CA ARG A 338 -26.81 34.65 11.57
C ARG A 338 -27.57 34.44 12.86
N ALA A 339 -27.46 33.29 13.49
CA ALA A 339 -28.02 32.99 14.80
C ALA A 339 -27.14 33.47 15.97
N GLY A 340 -26.02 34.13 15.68
CA GLY A 340 -25.09 34.69 16.68
C GLY A 340 -24.18 33.67 17.36
N MET A 341 -23.99 32.46 16.76
CA MET A 341 -23.04 31.46 17.26
C MET A 341 -21.62 31.95 17.05
N GLN A 342 -20.76 31.72 18.03
CA GLN A 342 -19.37 32.13 18.02
C GLN A 342 -18.42 30.92 18.11
N VAL A 343 -17.21 31.04 17.55
CA VAL A 343 -16.14 30.10 17.83
C VAL A 343 -15.84 30.08 19.34
N GLY A 344 -15.66 28.91 19.91
CA GLY A 344 -15.54 28.68 21.35
C GLY A 344 -16.89 28.47 22.06
N ALA A 345 -18.03 28.54 21.37
CA ALA A 345 -19.32 28.17 21.95
C ALA A 345 -19.33 26.66 22.28
N GLU A 346 -20.03 26.30 23.36
CA GLU A 346 -20.26 24.91 23.73
C GLU A 346 -21.57 24.42 23.14
N LEU A 347 -21.58 23.35 22.35
CA LEU A 347 -22.77 22.68 21.89
C LEU A 347 -23.30 21.78 22.99
N LEU A 348 -24.52 22.00 23.44
CA LEU A 348 -25.12 21.29 24.57
C LEU A 348 -26.11 20.21 24.15
N ALA A 349 -26.93 20.49 23.14
CA ALA A 349 -27.90 19.53 22.62
C ALA A 349 -28.16 19.75 21.11
N PHE A 350 -28.52 18.68 20.43
CA PHE A 350 -28.93 18.68 19.03
C PHE A 350 -30.27 17.95 18.89
N ASN A 351 -31.28 18.62 18.34
CA ASN A 351 -32.66 18.13 18.26
C ASN A 351 -33.24 17.67 19.62
N GLY A 352 -32.88 18.38 20.69
CA GLY A 352 -33.34 18.06 22.05
C GLY A 352 -32.57 16.91 22.74
N VAL A 353 -31.64 16.24 22.03
CA VAL A 353 -30.81 15.17 22.58
C VAL A 353 -29.47 15.76 23.06
N PRO A 354 -28.97 15.38 24.25
CA PRO A 354 -27.67 15.81 24.74
C PRO A 354 -26.58 15.53 23.69
N VAL A 355 -25.63 16.45 23.50
CA VAL A 355 -24.67 16.39 22.38
C VAL A 355 -23.89 15.10 22.33
N LYS A 356 -23.46 14.56 23.48
CA LYS A 356 -22.70 13.31 23.57
C LYS A 356 -23.47 12.11 23.01
N GLU A 357 -24.76 12.05 23.33
CA GLU A 357 -25.67 11.00 22.84
C GLU A 357 -26.01 11.22 21.37
N ALA A 358 -26.27 12.49 20.97
CA ALA A 358 -26.54 12.84 19.59
C ALA A 358 -25.36 12.46 18.67
N ILE A 359 -24.11 12.71 19.08
CA ILE A 359 -22.91 12.30 18.34
C ILE A 359 -22.86 10.77 18.23
N ALA A 360 -23.09 10.04 19.33
CA ALA A 360 -22.99 8.57 19.33
C ALA A 360 -24.04 7.89 18.43
N ALA A 361 -25.17 8.54 18.17
CA ALA A 361 -26.23 8.01 17.33
C ALA A 361 -26.02 8.25 15.83
N VAL A 362 -24.95 8.94 15.42
CA VAL A 362 -24.66 9.22 14.01
C VAL A 362 -24.01 8.03 13.33
N GLU A 363 -24.50 7.66 12.16
CA GLU A 363 -23.86 6.73 11.22
C GLU A 363 -23.17 7.54 10.12
N PRO A 364 -21.84 7.69 10.15
CA PRO A 364 -21.11 8.46 9.16
C PRO A 364 -21.08 7.76 7.80
N LEU A 365 -21.19 8.52 6.71
CA LEU A 365 -21.09 7.96 5.35
C LEU A 365 -19.67 7.58 4.92
N GLY A 366 -18.67 7.97 5.68
CA GLY A 366 -17.24 7.72 5.35
C GLY A 366 -16.64 6.50 6.05
N GLY A 367 -17.46 5.55 6.52
CA GLY A 367 -17.01 4.29 7.13
C GLY A 367 -16.68 3.20 6.12
N PRO A 368 -16.32 2.01 6.61
CA PRO A 368 -16.17 1.61 8.02
C PRO A 368 -14.91 2.16 8.71
N PHE A 369 -14.80 1.93 10.02
CA PHE A 369 -13.70 2.43 10.85
C PHE A 369 -13.11 1.31 11.70
N SER A 370 -11.79 1.18 11.71
CA SER A 370 -11.07 0.19 12.51
C SER A 370 -11.04 0.53 14.01
N THR A 371 -11.12 1.83 14.36
CA THR A 371 -10.99 2.31 15.74
C THR A 371 -12.17 3.15 16.21
N ASP A 372 -12.47 3.08 17.51
CA ASP A 372 -13.57 3.84 18.12
C ASP A 372 -13.30 5.35 18.08
N PHE A 373 -12.05 5.79 18.20
CA PHE A 373 -11.75 7.23 18.15
C PHE A 373 -11.93 7.81 16.75
N ALA A 374 -11.58 7.05 15.69
CA ALA A 374 -11.82 7.47 14.31
C ALA A 374 -13.32 7.54 14.00
N LEU A 375 -14.09 6.53 14.41
CA LEU A 375 -15.55 6.54 14.32
C LEU A 375 -16.13 7.76 15.05
N ARG A 376 -15.73 7.97 16.32
CA ARG A 376 -16.25 9.06 17.15
C ARG A 376 -15.96 10.43 16.54
N TYR A 377 -14.78 10.61 15.99
CA TYR A 377 -14.44 11.85 15.30
C TYR A 377 -15.35 12.13 14.09
N GLN A 378 -15.63 11.11 13.28
CA GLN A 378 -16.50 11.24 12.13
C GLN A 378 -17.97 11.41 12.56
N GLN A 379 -18.42 10.75 13.60
CA GLN A 379 -19.76 10.97 14.16
C GLN A 379 -19.98 12.43 14.53
N ALA A 380 -19.01 13.07 15.20
CA ALA A 380 -19.09 14.51 15.55
C ALA A 380 -19.17 15.40 14.30
N ARG A 381 -18.42 15.07 13.24
CA ARG A 381 -18.45 15.81 11.97
C ARG A 381 -19.78 15.63 11.23
N TYR A 382 -20.28 14.40 11.14
CA TYR A 382 -21.51 14.08 10.41
C TYR A 382 -22.78 14.47 11.15
N LEU A 383 -22.76 14.67 12.47
CA LEU A 383 -23.90 15.23 13.24
C LEU A 383 -24.42 16.54 12.62
N LEU A 384 -23.50 17.33 12.04
CA LEU A 384 -23.81 18.65 11.48
C LEU A 384 -24.09 18.61 9.98
N ARG A 385 -24.26 17.41 9.40
CA ARG A 385 -24.60 17.22 7.99
C ARG A 385 -26.02 16.67 7.84
N ALA A 386 -26.70 17.15 6.81
CA ALA A 386 -28.05 16.72 6.51
C ALA A 386 -28.40 17.06 5.04
N PRO A 387 -29.49 16.55 4.49
CA PRO A 387 -30.06 17.07 3.25
C PRO A 387 -30.31 18.58 3.33
N VAL A 388 -30.05 19.30 2.23
CA VAL A 388 -30.31 20.76 2.15
C VAL A 388 -31.77 21.06 2.49
N GLY A 389 -31.98 22.07 3.32
CA GLY A 389 -33.29 22.48 3.78
C GLY A 389 -33.76 21.85 5.10
N THR A 390 -33.05 20.82 5.59
CA THR A 390 -33.38 20.17 6.88
C THR A 390 -33.25 21.16 8.02
N LEU A 391 -34.26 21.15 8.92
CA LEU A 391 -34.23 21.96 10.13
C LEU A 391 -33.65 21.16 11.29
N ALA A 392 -32.84 21.81 12.10
CA ALA A 392 -32.32 21.25 13.35
C ALA A 392 -32.50 22.28 14.49
N GLN A 393 -32.90 21.79 15.66
CA GLN A 393 -32.89 22.55 16.89
C GLN A 393 -31.50 22.40 17.56
N VAL A 394 -30.81 23.51 17.74
CA VAL A 394 -29.43 23.54 18.28
C VAL A 394 -29.41 24.33 19.57
N THR A 395 -29.04 23.67 20.67
CA THR A 395 -28.84 24.32 21.97
C THR A 395 -27.37 24.51 22.21
N TYR A 396 -26.92 25.74 22.41
CA TYR A 396 -25.52 26.07 22.63
C TYR A 396 -25.36 27.25 23.61
N ALA A 397 -24.17 27.41 24.15
CA ALA A 397 -23.77 28.54 24.96
C ALA A 397 -22.52 29.22 24.38
N ASN A 398 -22.62 30.48 23.98
CA ASN A 398 -21.46 31.28 23.62
C ASN A 398 -20.55 31.49 24.85
N PRO A 399 -19.24 31.78 24.66
CA PRO A 399 -18.36 32.06 25.77
C PRO A 399 -18.94 33.10 26.73
N ARG A 400 -19.03 32.75 28.01
CA ARG A 400 -19.56 33.60 29.09
C ARG A 400 -21.04 34.01 28.94
N SER A 401 -21.82 33.29 28.13
CA SER A 401 -23.23 33.57 27.92
C SER A 401 -24.11 32.41 28.45
N ALA A 402 -25.36 32.71 28.75
CA ALA A 402 -26.33 31.67 29.09
C ALA A 402 -26.66 30.80 27.87
N PRO A 403 -27.05 29.53 28.06
CA PRO A 403 -27.53 28.69 26.99
C PRO A 403 -28.71 29.28 26.22
N GLN A 404 -28.72 29.07 24.91
CA GLN A 404 -29.83 29.41 24.03
C GLN A 404 -30.14 28.29 23.04
N THR A 405 -31.37 28.24 22.59
CA THR A 405 -31.83 27.27 21.60
C THR A 405 -32.29 27.99 20.36
N VAL A 406 -31.78 27.60 19.21
CA VAL A 406 -32.14 28.19 17.90
C VAL A 406 -32.51 27.07 16.93
N THR A 407 -33.35 27.41 15.93
CA THR A 407 -33.60 26.51 14.81
C THR A 407 -32.76 26.94 13.62
N LEU A 408 -31.90 26.07 13.16
CA LEU A 408 -31.06 26.27 11.99
C LEU A 408 -31.62 25.48 10.80
N ARG A 409 -31.44 26.04 9.59
CA ARG A 409 -31.76 25.35 8.34
C ARG A 409 -30.45 24.98 7.64
N ALA A 410 -30.27 23.70 7.28
CA ALA A 410 -29.16 23.25 6.50
C ALA A 410 -29.14 23.92 5.12
N VAL A 411 -28.02 24.47 4.74
CA VAL A 411 -27.76 25.07 3.43
C VAL A 411 -26.64 24.30 2.73
N GLU A 412 -26.60 24.37 1.39
CA GLU A 412 -25.47 23.81 0.67
C GLU A 412 -24.21 24.55 1.05
N GLU A 413 -23.28 23.87 1.72
CA GLU A 413 -22.00 24.39 2.13
C GLU A 413 -21.03 23.22 2.48
N ARG A 414 -19.76 23.44 2.26
CA ARG A 414 -18.70 22.48 2.58
C ARG A 414 -17.68 23.02 3.59
N ASP A 415 -17.65 24.31 3.81
CA ASP A 415 -16.60 24.98 4.60
C ASP A 415 -16.53 24.43 6.02
N SER A 416 -17.68 24.28 6.69
CA SER A 416 -17.71 23.73 8.04
C SER A 416 -17.25 22.27 8.10
N PHE A 417 -17.55 21.47 7.07
CA PHE A 417 -17.12 20.08 6.99
C PHE A 417 -15.61 19.96 6.72
N LEU A 418 -15.07 20.85 5.87
CA LEU A 418 -13.63 20.89 5.55
C LEU A 418 -12.80 21.43 6.73
N ALA A 419 -13.36 22.34 7.54
CA ALA A 419 -12.67 22.90 8.70
C ALA A 419 -12.23 21.84 9.72
N THR A 420 -12.92 20.70 9.77
CA THR A 420 -12.57 19.56 10.63
C THR A 420 -12.13 18.33 9.83
N SER A 421 -11.72 18.49 8.57
CA SER A 421 -11.14 17.38 7.83
C SER A 421 -9.82 16.93 8.47
N ILE A 422 -9.63 15.61 8.61
CA ILE A 422 -8.35 15.03 9.03
C ILE A 422 -7.28 15.25 7.96
N TYR A 423 -7.71 15.29 6.68
CA TYR A 423 -6.81 15.60 5.57
C TYR A 423 -6.86 17.09 5.27
N LYS A 424 -5.70 17.72 5.27
CA LYS A 424 -5.55 19.10 4.80
C LYS A 424 -5.46 19.10 3.27
N LYS A 425 -5.93 20.18 2.64
CA LYS A 425 -5.78 20.36 1.20
C LYS A 425 -4.29 20.42 0.87
N ARG A 426 -3.81 19.42 0.11
CA ARG A 426 -2.42 19.36 -0.35
C ARG A 426 -2.24 20.28 -1.55
N ASN A 427 -1.07 20.91 -1.64
CA ASN A 427 -0.62 21.53 -2.88
C ASN A 427 -0.25 20.42 -3.89
N PRO A 428 -0.86 20.36 -5.07
CA PRO A 428 -0.52 19.33 -6.06
C PRO A 428 0.95 19.35 -6.53
N ALA A 429 1.62 20.49 -6.36
CA ALA A 429 3.05 20.65 -6.70
C ALA A 429 3.99 20.39 -5.50
N ALA A 430 3.45 20.00 -4.33
CA ALA A 430 4.28 19.67 -3.18
C ALA A 430 5.07 18.38 -3.43
N LEU A 431 6.33 18.37 -3.01
CA LEU A 431 7.15 17.16 -3.05
C LEU A 431 6.61 16.10 -2.06
N PRO A 432 6.86 14.81 -2.30
CA PRO A 432 6.45 13.73 -1.39
C PRO A 432 7.11 13.86 -0.01
N VAL A 433 8.33 14.37 0.04
CA VAL A 433 9.04 14.74 1.28
C VAL A 433 9.43 16.20 1.23
N GLU A 434 9.01 16.96 2.23
CA GLU A 434 9.37 18.37 2.44
C GLU A 434 10.15 18.49 3.74
N PHE A 435 11.19 19.33 3.76
CA PHE A 435 11.98 19.54 4.98
C PHE A 435 12.47 20.97 5.12
N GLU A 436 12.61 21.41 6.36
CA GLU A 436 13.11 22.75 6.70
C GLU A 436 13.78 22.73 8.08
N GLN A 437 14.72 23.65 8.31
CA GLN A 437 15.17 23.94 9.66
C GLN A 437 14.21 24.95 10.30
N ARG A 438 13.68 24.58 11.46
CA ARG A 438 12.75 25.43 12.22
C ARG A 438 13.48 26.61 12.88
N PRO A 439 12.77 27.71 13.25
CA PRO A 439 13.37 28.81 14.00
C PRO A 439 13.99 28.39 15.35
N SER A 440 13.55 27.26 15.91
CA SER A 440 14.14 26.63 17.10
C SER A 440 15.50 25.98 16.84
N GLY A 441 15.93 25.87 15.59
CA GLY A 441 17.11 25.14 15.13
C GLY A 441 16.85 23.66 14.84
N VAL A 442 15.69 23.13 15.19
CA VAL A 442 15.32 21.71 14.98
C VAL A 442 15.11 21.42 13.49
N GLY A 443 15.53 20.24 13.03
CA GLY A 443 15.21 19.74 11.71
C GLY A 443 13.78 19.25 11.65
N TYR A 444 13.01 19.63 10.62
CA TYR A 444 11.65 19.18 10.42
C TYR A 444 11.52 18.52 9.05
N ILE A 445 11.01 17.29 9.04
CA ILE A 445 10.74 16.50 7.83
C ILE A 445 9.25 16.16 7.83
N ARG A 446 8.57 16.40 6.72
CA ARG A 446 7.19 15.96 6.51
C ARG A 446 7.11 14.99 5.34
N ILE A 447 6.56 13.82 5.58
CA ILE A 447 6.31 12.80 4.55
C ILE A 447 4.82 12.83 4.21
N ASN A 448 4.52 13.32 3.01
CA ASN A 448 3.15 13.64 2.58
C ASN A 448 2.35 12.44 2.07
N GLY A 449 3.00 11.31 1.82
CA GLY A 449 2.38 10.07 1.32
C GLY A 449 3.40 9.24 0.58
N SER A 450 3.11 7.96 0.41
CA SER A 450 3.96 6.98 -0.28
C SER A 450 3.34 6.55 -1.62
N TYR A 451 2.61 7.45 -2.30
CA TYR A 451 1.99 7.27 -3.62
C TYR A 451 2.72 8.04 -4.74
N ASP A 452 3.92 8.53 -4.49
CA ASP A 452 4.76 9.20 -5.47
C ASP A 452 5.88 8.25 -5.91
N ASP A 453 6.75 8.68 -6.82
CA ASP A 453 7.95 7.92 -7.18
C ASP A 453 8.75 7.55 -5.93
N LEU A 454 8.89 6.26 -5.67
CA LEU A 454 9.49 5.77 -4.42
C LEU A 454 10.98 6.13 -4.33
N ASN A 455 11.69 6.10 -5.46
CA ASN A 455 13.11 6.48 -5.49
C ASN A 455 13.29 7.97 -5.16
N LEU A 456 12.42 8.83 -5.70
CA LEU A 456 12.42 10.25 -5.36
C LEU A 456 12.16 10.47 -3.87
N LEU A 457 11.17 9.77 -3.31
CA LEU A 457 10.79 9.88 -1.91
C LEU A 457 11.97 9.50 -1.00
N ILE A 458 12.59 8.35 -1.24
CA ILE A 458 13.73 7.85 -0.48
C ILE A 458 14.91 8.83 -0.55
N ARG A 459 15.24 9.31 -1.74
CA ARG A 459 16.34 10.26 -1.95
C ARG A 459 16.10 11.62 -1.28
N LEU A 460 14.86 12.09 -1.28
CA LEU A 460 14.50 13.33 -0.59
C LEU A 460 14.57 13.16 0.94
N PHE A 461 14.14 12.01 1.46
CA PHE A 461 14.24 11.71 2.87
C PHE A 461 15.71 11.64 3.32
N GLU A 462 16.54 10.86 2.62
CA GLU A 462 17.97 10.79 2.89
C GLU A 462 18.66 12.17 2.81
N ARG A 463 18.31 12.94 1.77
CA ARG A 463 18.84 14.31 1.64
C ARG A 463 18.48 15.19 2.83
N ALA A 464 17.27 15.07 3.37
CA ALA A 464 16.87 15.81 4.56
C ALA A 464 17.74 15.41 5.76
N LEU A 465 17.93 14.11 5.99
CA LEU A 465 18.76 13.59 7.08
C LEU A 465 20.20 14.09 6.96
N LYS A 466 20.80 13.94 5.77
CA LYS A 466 22.16 14.42 5.50
C LYS A 466 22.30 15.94 5.73
N THR A 467 21.30 16.72 5.29
CA THR A 467 21.32 18.18 5.47
C THR A 467 21.31 18.55 6.96
N PHE A 468 20.51 17.85 7.77
CA PHE A 468 20.41 18.13 9.19
C PHE A 468 21.62 17.62 9.98
N ASP A 469 22.23 16.53 9.55
CA ASP A 469 23.52 16.06 10.06
C ASP A 469 24.63 17.09 9.78
N ASP A 470 24.76 17.58 8.54
CA ASP A 470 25.71 18.61 8.13
C ASP A 470 25.50 19.95 8.89
N LEU A 471 24.25 20.25 9.33
CA LEU A 471 23.91 21.47 10.09
C LEU A 471 24.03 21.28 11.61
N ASP A 472 24.37 20.11 12.10
CA ASP A 472 24.46 19.75 13.52
C ASP A 472 23.22 20.21 14.32
N VAL A 473 22.04 19.87 13.83
CA VAL A 473 20.79 20.26 14.47
C VAL A 473 20.59 19.55 15.81
N PRO A 474 19.93 20.16 16.83
CA PRO A 474 19.76 19.57 18.16
C PRO A 474 18.84 18.32 18.16
N GLY A 475 18.25 17.99 17.03
CA GLY A 475 17.38 16.87 16.81
C GLY A 475 16.45 17.09 15.65
N ILE A 476 15.68 16.06 15.30
CA ILE A 476 14.77 16.08 14.15
C ILE A 476 13.33 15.74 14.56
N ILE A 477 12.39 16.25 13.78
CA ILE A 477 10.97 15.91 13.84
C ILE A 477 10.58 15.29 12.51
N ILE A 478 9.96 14.10 12.55
CA ILE A 478 9.39 13.41 11.41
C ILE A 478 7.87 13.49 11.52
N ASP A 479 7.21 14.16 10.57
CA ASP A 479 5.77 14.38 10.59
C ASP A 479 5.04 13.47 9.60
N MET A 480 4.36 12.47 10.14
CA MET A 480 3.57 11.48 9.40
C MET A 480 2.06 11.80 9.40
N ARG A 481 1.62 12.85 10.10
CA ARG A 481 0.20 13.14 10.35
C ARG A 481 -0.67 13.35 9.11
N GLN A 482 -0.09 13.61 7.96
CA GLN A 482 -0.83 13.83 6.71
C GLN A 482 -0.52 12.77 5.64
N ASN A 483 0.19 11.73 5.98
CA ASN A 483 0.49 10.62 5.09
C ASN A 483 -0.66 9.60 5.10
N SER A 484 -1.26 9.34 3.96
CA SER A 484 -2.39 8.41 3.81
C SER A 484 -1.99 7.03 3.28
N GLY A 485 -0.72 6.65 3.43
CA GLY A 485 -0.22 5.35 3.00
C GLY A 485 0.38 5.36 1.60
N GLY A 486 0.32 4.22 0.94
CA GLY A 486 0.96 3.90 -0.34
C GLY A 486 1.81 2.64 -0.21
N ALA A 487 3.05 2.64 -0.69
CA ALA A 487 3.99 1.55 -0.51
C ALA A 487 4.82 1.72 0.78
N PRO A 488 5.09 0.65 1.53
CA PRO A 488 6.04 0.67 2.64
C PRO A 488 7.47 0.78 2.10
N LEU A 489 8.34 1.51 2.80
CA LEU A 489 9.71 1.82 2.35
C LEU A 489 10.81 1.46 3.36
N GLY A 490 10.46 1.30 4.64
CA GLY A 490 11.43 1.02 5.68
C GLY A 490 12.42 2.15 5.96
N LEU A 491 11.99 3.41 5.83
CA LEU A 491 12.85 4.59 6.00
C LEU A 491 13.52 4.68 7.37
N ALA A 492 12.99 4.01 8.38
CA ALA A 492 13.61 3.90 9.70
C ALA A 492 15.00 3.28 9.65
N GLY A 493 15.30 2.46 8.64
CA GLY A 493 16.62 1.87 8.42
C GLY A 493 17.76 2.87 8.27
N PHE A 494 17.49 4.13 7.92
CA PHE A 494 18.49 5.21 7.94
C PHE A 494 18.90 5.69 9.34
N LEU A 495 18.10 5.36 10.36
CA LEU A 495 18.22 5.92 11.71
C LEU A 495 18.61 4.89 12.78
N THR A 496 18.77 3.63 12.41
CA THR A 496 19.15 2.54 13.32
C THR A 496 20.10 1.57 12.65
N ASP A 497 21.00 1.01 13.45
CA ASP A 497 21.91 -0.09 13.07
C ASP A 497 21.36 -1.46 13.49
N GLN A 498 20.09 -1.53 13.89
CA GLN A 498 19.40 -2.76 14.31
C GLN A 498 18.26 -3.07 13.35
N GLU A 499 18.05 -4.33 13.07
CA GLU A 499 16.84 -4.80 12.38
C GLU A 499 15.60 -4.49 13.22
N ILE A 500 14.55 -4.02 12.57
CA ILE A 500 13.26 -3.81 13.20
C ILE A 500 12.30 -4.87 12.69
N ILE A 501 11.89 -5.78 13.56
CA ILE A 501 10.90 -6.80 13.20
C ILE A 501 9.52 -6.16 13.06
N ILE A 502 8.88 -6.40 11.95
CA ILE A 502 7.51 -5.95 11.65
C ILE A 502 6.54 -7.08 12.02
N GLY A 503 6.64 -8.23 11.39
CA GLY A 503 5.76 -9.36 11.66
C GLY A 503 5.79 -10.41 10.55
N GLN A 504 4.88 -11.35 10.61
CA GLN A 504 4.69 -12.37 9.60
C GLN A 504 3.43 -12.07 8.80
N ASP A 505 3.56 -11.98 7.49
CA ASP A 505 2.41 -11.86 6.62
C ASP A 505 1.70 -13.20 6.46
N GLU A 506 0.38 -13.17 6.53
CA GLU A 506 -0.50 -14.33 6.40
C GLU A 506 -1.60 -14.04 5.37
N TYR A 507 -1.84 -15.03 4.52
CA TYR A 507 -2.95 -15.04 3.56
C TYR A 507 -3.76 -16.32 3.69
N TYR A 508 -5.01 -16.28 3.24
CA TYR A 508 -5.86 -17.47 3.22
C TYR A 508 -5.40 -18.42 2.12
N SER A 509 -5.09 -19.66 2.50
CA SER A 509 -4.79 -20.76 1.58
C SER A 509 -6.03 -21.58 1.27
N GLU A 510 -6.38 -21.70 0.00
CA GLU A 510 -7.47 -22.57 -0.46
C GLU A 510 -7.11 -24.05 -0.21
N ARG A 511 -5.82 -24.40 -0.25
CA ARG A 511 -5.30 -25.76 -0.03
C ARG A 511 -5.51 -26.26 1.39
N THR A 512 -5.32 -25.39 2.39
CA THR A 512 -5.44 -25.76 3.82
C THR A 512 -6.74 -25.29 4.46
N GLY A 513 -7.44 -24.35 3.85
CA GLY A 513 -8.67 -23.74 4.37
C GLY A 513 -8.45 -22.81 5.56
N ARG A 514 -7.25 -22.26 5.72
CA ARG A 514 -6.88 -21.36 6.83
C ARG A 514 -5.85 -20.31 6.38
N PHE A 515 -5.59 -19.31 7.22
CA PHE A 515 -4.50 -18.38 7.02
C PHE A 515 -3.16 -19.06 7.27
N GLU A 516 -2.25 -18.93 6.32
CA GLU A 516 -0.89 -19.48 6.36
C GLU A 516 0.13 -18.36 6.21
N PRO A 517 1.31 -18.48 6.81
CA PRO A 517 2.43 -17.61 6.55
C PRO A 517 2.81 -17.60 5.05
N GLU A 518 3.00 -16.42 4.50
CA GLU A 518 3.57 -16.23 3.18
C GLU A 518 4.79 -15.34 3.30
N GLY A 519 5.88 -15.74 2.69
CA GLY A 519 7.12 -15.02 2.80
C GLY A 519 7.84 -15.19 4.15
N PRO A 520 9.01 -14.59 4.29
CA PRO A 520 9.74 -14.53 5.56
C PRO A 520 9.06 -13.56 6.52
N VAL A 521 9.54 -13.53 7.76
CA VAL A 521 9.18 -12.49 8.71
C VAL A 521 9.60 -11.13 8.15
N ASP A 522 8.64 -10.24 8.00
CA ASP A 522 8.86 -8.89 7.50
C ASP A 522 9.65 -8.05 8.51
N LYS A 523 10.63 -7.29 8.02
CA LYS A 523 11.54 -6.49 8.84
C LYS A 523 12.10 -5.29 8.08
N ILE A 524 12.48 -4.26 8.82
CA ILE A 524 13.24 -3.13 8.28
C ILE A 524 14.72 -3.38 8.55
N LEU A 525 15.51 -3.41 7.48
CA LEU A 525 16.96 -3.57 7.56
C LEU A 525 17.67 -2.23 7.78
N PRO A 526 18.81 -2.22 8.50
CA PRO A 526 19.67 -1.05 8.55
C PRO A 526 20.16 -0.66 7.16
N ASN A 527 20.07 0.62 6.81
CA ASN A 527 20.67 1.13 5.59
C ASN A 527 22.19 1.27 5.73
N GLN A 528 22.93 1.16 4.63
CA GLN A 528 24.38 1.39 4.62
C GLN A 528 24.73 2.81 5.06
N ASN A 529 23.90 3.81 4.71
CA ASN A 529 24.05 5.17 5.15
C ASN A 529 23.25 5.36 6.45
N GLN A 530 23.95 5.62 7.55
CA GLN A 530 23.38 5.82 8.87
C GLN A 530 23.50 7.27 9.30
N TYR A 531 22.41 7.83 9.84
CA TYR A 531 22.33 9.18 10.38
C TYR A 531 21.92 9.11 11.85
N ARG A 532 22.64 9.81 12.72
CA ARG A 532 22.41 9.76 14.16
C ARG A 532 22.05 11.14 14.69
N PHE A 533 20.94 11.22 15.39
CA PHE A 533 20.46 12.42 16.04
C PHE A 533 20.23 12.15 17.53
N ASP A 534 20.65 13.06 18.39
CA ASP A 534 20.49 12.90 19.84
C ASP A 534 19.02 12.76 20.25
N LYS A 535 18.12 13.41 19.51
CA LYS A 535 16.67 13.38 19.76
C LYS A 535 15.89 13.31 18.46
N ILE A 536 14.94 12.41 18.43
CA ILE A 536 14.01 12.24 17.32
C ILE A 536 12.58 12.26 17.86
N ALA A 537 11.72 13.09 17.27
CA ALA A 537 10.29 13.10 17.56
C ALA A 537 9.50 12.70 16.31
N LEU A 538 8.63 11.71 16.47
CA LEU A 538 7.67 11.27 15.44
C LEU A 538 6.31 11.90 15.73
N LEU A 539 5.72 12.62 14.77
CA LEU A 539 4.36 13.14 14.88
C LEU A 539 3.38 12.18 14.20
N VAL A 540 2.39 11.74 14.95
CA VAL A 540 1.35 10.82 14.49
C VAL A 540 -0.06 11.40 14.66
N GLY A 541 -1.03 10.85 13.94
CA GLY A 541 -2.44 11.22 14.01
C GLY A 541 -3.31 10.35 13.11
N GLN A 542 -4.62 10.47 13.26
CA GLN A 542 -5.61 9.57 12.64
C GLN A 542 -5.71 9.63 11.11
N ALA A 543 -5.00 10.54 10.43
CA ALA A 543 -4.92 10.53 8.97
C ALA A 543 -3.76 9.67 8.45
N CYS A 544 -2.89 9.15 9.33
CA CYS A 544 -1.85 8.19 9.00
C CYS A 544 -2.44 6.79 9.05
N PHE A 545 -2.56 6.13 7.89
CA PHE A 545 -3.06 4.76 7.78
C PHE A 545 -2.32 3.96 6.70
N SER A 546 -2.51 2.63 6.66
CA SER A 546 -1.86 1.73 5.69
C SER A 546 -0.33 1.80 5.78
N ALA A 547 0.41 1.93 4.69
CA ALA A 547 1.87 2.03 4.71
C ALA A 547 2.41 3.18 5.60
N CYS A 548 1.64 4.24 5.85
CA CYS A 548 2.01 5.24 6.85
C CYS A 548 2.12 4.65 8.27
N GLU A 549 1.28 3.69 8.60
CA GLU A 549 1.35 2.99 9.89
C GLU A 549 2.60 2.13 9.99
N TYR A 550 2.95 1.42 8.93
CA TYR A 550 4.20 0.67 8.80
C TYR A 550 5.41 1.57 9.07
N GLU A 551 5.53 2.67 8.33
CA GLU A 551 6.64 3.62 8.50
C GLU A 551 6.66 4.22 9.91
N SER A 552 5.49 4.60 10.44
CA SER A 552 5.38 5.15 11.80
C SER A 552 5.75 4.12 12.86
N TYR A 553 5.38 2.86 12.66
CA TYR A 553 5.81 1.77 13.53
C TYR A 553 7.33 1.62 13.47
N GLY A 554 7.91 1.53 12.29
CA GLY A 554 9.35 1.47 12.09
C GLY A 554 10.08 2.60 12.83
N PHE A 555 9.69 3.86 12.56
CA PHE A 555 10.29 5.01 13.26
C PHE A 555 10.12 4.95 14.77
N SER A 556 8.99 4.45 15.27
CA SER A 556 8.74 4.32 16.71
C SER A 556 9.65 3.31 17.42
N ARG A 557 10.27 2.39 16.64
CA ARG A 557 11.19 1.36 17.13
C ARG A 557 12.65 1.82 17.14
N VAL A 558 12.97 2.92 16.48
CA VAL A 558 14.30 3.51 16.55
C VAL A 558 14.59 3.93 18.00
N PRO A 559 15.74 3.55 18.58
CA PRO A 559 16.06 3.84 19.97
C PRO A 559 16.01 5.34 20.28
N GLY A 560 15.31 5.71 21.34
CA GLY A 560 15.21 7.12 21.81
C GLY A 560 14.17 7.97 21.09
N VAL A 561 13.43 7.44 20.13
CA VAL A 561 12.32 8.17 19.49
C VAL A 561 11.17 8.39 20.47
N ILE A 562 10.68 9.63 20.51
CA ILE A 562 9.43 9.99 21.18
C ILE A 562 8.32 10.12 20.13
N VAL A 563 7.16 9.56 20.42
CA VAL A 563 5.98 9.65 19.56
C VAL A 563 5.02 10.69 20.15
N VAL A 564 4.68 11.72 19.37
CA VAL A 564 3.86 12.86 19.81
C VAL A 564 2.60 12.95 18.96
N GLY A 565 1.44 13.03 19.58
CA GLY A 565 0.15 13.13 18.85
C GLY A 565 -1.03 13.43 19.76
N GLU A 566 -2.15 13.87 19.20
CA GLU A 566 -3.44 13.95 19.90
C GLU A 566 -4.08 12.56 20.01
N THR A 567 -3.94 11.77 18.95
CA THR A 567 -4.47 10.39 18.80
C THR A 567 -3.36 9.47 18.31
N PRO A 568 -3.53 8.16 18.40
CA PRO A 568 -2.74 7.22 17.59
C PRO A 568 -2.87 7.49 16.08
N THR A 569 -2.11 6.77 15.29
CA THR A 569 -2.41 6.59 13.85
C THR A 569 -3.79 5.93 13.68
N ALA A 570 -4.30 5.80 12.48
CA ALA A 570 -5.68 5.36 12.24
C ALA A 570 -6.03 3.98 12.82
N GLY A 571 -5.03 3.10 13.01
CA GLY A 571 -5.25 1.69 13.34
C GLY A 571 -5.85 0.92 12.17
N VAL A 572 -5.41 1.23 10.95
CA VAL A 572 -5.88 0.64 9.68
C VAL A 572 -4.67 0.09 8.95
N TYR A 573 -4.35 -1.18 9.20
CA TYR A 573 -3.17 -1.82 8.62
C TYR A 573 -3.47 -3.24 8.14
N ALA A 574 -3.43 -3.44 6.83
CA ALA A 574 -3.62 -4.71 6.15
C ALA A 574 -3.15 -4.60 4.70
N GLU A 575 -2.92 -5.73 4.06
CA GLU A 575 -2.66 -5.84 2.63
C GLU A 575 -3.98 -5.85 1.85
N VAL A 576 -4.06 -5.05 0.79
CA VAL A 576 -5.29 -4.82 -0.01
C VAL A 576 -5.13 -5.10 -1.49
N SER A 577 -3.93 -5.40 -1.99
CA SER A 577 -3.68 -5.55 -3.43
C SER A 577 -4.43 -6.73 -4.03
N ARG A 578 -4.65 -7.80 -3.26
CA ARG A 578 -5.31 -9.03 -3.71
C ARG A 578 -6.83 -9.03 -3.54
N GLY A 579 -7.39 -8.13 -2.75
CA GLY A 579 -8.82 -8.09 -2.40
C GLY A 579 -9.62 -7.04 -3.15
N GLN A 580 -9.42 -6.90 -4.46
CA GLN A 580 -10.07 -5.89 -5.29
C GLN A 580 -11.04 -6.52 -6.27
N TYR A 581 -12.24 -5.96 -6.35
CA TYR A 581 -13.36 -6.47 -7.14
C TYR A 581 -13.99 -5.37 -7.99
N VAL A 582 -14.23 -5.65 -9.27
CA VAL A 582 -15.08 -4.84 -10.13
C VAL A 582 -16.43 -5.56 -10.28
N LEU A 583 -17.50 -4.85 -9.93
CA LEU A 583 -18.87 -5.36 -9.94
C LEU A 583 -19.68 -4.64 -11.02
N PRO A 584 -20.87 -5.13 -11.40
CA PRO A 584 -21.72 -4.47 -12.38
C PRO A 584 -21.94 -2.98 -12.10
N ASP A 585 -22.19 -2.20 -13.16
CA ASP A 585 -22.37 -0.74 -13.14
C ASP A 585 -21.13 0.06 -12.71
N GLY A 586 -19.93 -0.54 -12.81
CA GLY A 586 -18.67 0.10 -12.46
C GLY A 586 -18.51 0.35 -10.96
N ILE A 587 -19.10 -0.50 -10.15
CA ILE A 587 -18.90 -0.49 -8.70
C ILE A 587 -17.58 -1.21 -8.40
N PHE A 588 -16.71 -0.53 -7.67
CA PHE A 588 -15.46 -1.08 -7.18
C PHE A 588 -15.56 -1.36 -5.68
N LEU A 589 -15.18 -2.56 -5.27
CA LEU A 589 -15.11 -2.99 -3.88
C LEU A 589 -13.68 -3.40 -3.55
N GLN A 590 -13.19 -2.99 -2.38
CA GLN A 590 -11.93 -3.42 -1.81
C GLN A 590 -12.16 -4.03 -0.43
N VAL A 591 -11.53 -5.17 -0.18
CA VAL A 591 -11.53 -5.86 1.11
C VAL A 591 -10.12 -6.40 1.35
N PRO A 592 -9.47 -6.15 2.50
CA PRO A 592 -8.14 -6.68 2.76
C PRO A 592 -8.14 -8.21 2.85
N THR A 593 -7.13 -8.82 2.27
CA THR A 593 -6.95 -10.29 2.24
C THR A 593 -5.66 -10.75 2.92
N GLY A 594 -4.69 -9.87 3.12
CA GLY A 594 -3.46 -10.14 3.85
C GLY A 594 -3.41 -9.41 5.19
N ARG A 595 -2.85 -10.06 6.19
CA ARG A 595 -2.62 -9.49 7.52
C ARG A 595 -1.20 -9.77 7.97
N THR A 596 -0.57 -8.81 8.63
CA THR A 596 0.69 -9.01 9.32
C THR A 596 0.41 -9.34 10.79
N VAL A 597 1.01 -10.41 11.30
CA VAL A 597 0.85 -10.84 12.69
C VAL A 597 2.15 -10.78 13.45
N LEU A 598 2.06 -10.37 14.72
CA LEU A 598 3.17 -10.42 15.65
C LEU A 598 3.45 -11.87 16.10
N PRO A 599 4.61 -12.16 16.73
CA PRO A 599 4.95 -13.50 17.18
C PRO A 599 3.93 -14.13 18.16
N ASP A 600 3.08 -13.33 18.79
CA ASP A 600 2.01 -13.81 19.66
C ASP A 600 0.68 -14.07 18.92
N GLY A 601 0.66 -13.90 17.60
CA GLY A 601 -0.51 -14.08 16.75
C GLY A 601 -1.49 -12.91 16.72
N THR A 602 -1.16 -11.78 17.34
CA THR A 602 -2.00 -10.58 17.27
C THR A 602 -1.73 -9.81 15.97
N PRO A 603 -2.79 -9.27 15.30
CA PRO A 603 -2.59 -8.41 14.13
C PRO A 603 -1.77 -7.17 14.49
N LEU A 604 -0.78 -6.86 13.65
CA LEU A 604 0.00 -5.65 13.79
C LEU A 604 -0.88 -4.42 13.51
N LEU A 605 -0.88 -3.46 14.45
CA LEU A 605 -1.48 -2.12 14.34
C LEU A 605 -2.99 -2.06 14.06
N GLU A 606 -3.60 -3.07 13.44
CA GLU A 606 -5.02 -3.05 13.08
C GLU A 606 -5.92 -2.91 14.33
N GLY A 607 -6.75 -1.86 14.34
CA GLY A 607 -7.62 -1.52 15.47
C GLY A 607 -6.93 -0.76 16.61
N VAL A 608 -5.61 -0.54 16.53
CA VAL A 608 -4.82 0.11 17.60
C VAL A 608 -4.02 1.31 17.09
N GLY A 609 -3.24 1.14 16.00
CA GLY A 609 -2.31 2.13 15.47
C GLY A 609 -1.06 2.35 16.32
N VAL A 610 -0.19 3.27 15.89
CA VAL A 610 1.00 3.70 16.63
C VAL A 610 0.59 4.72 17.69
N VAL A 611 0.68 4.32 18.95
CA VAL A 611 0.22 5.11 20.10
C VAL A 611 1.25 6.17 20.49
N PRO A 612 0.88 7.45 20.66
CA PRO A 612 1.78 8.47 21.17
C PRO A 612 2.33 8.15 22.56
N THR A 613 3.66 8.25 22.74
CA THR A 613 4.27 8.21 24.07
C THR A 613 4.05 9.53 24.82
N ILE A 614 3.86 10.63 24.07
CA ILE A 614 3.49 11.94 24.58
C ILE A 614 2.18 12.37 23.91
N ARG A 615 1.09 12.17 24.60
CA ARG A 615 -0.21 12.62 24.13
C ARG A 615 -0.40 14.12 24.35
N VAL A 616 -0.77 14.85 23.32
CA VAL A 616 -1.22 16.25 23.43
C VAL A 616 -2.72 16.22 23.73
N PRO A 617 -3.18 16.76 24.86
CA PRO A 617 -4.60 16.68 25.24
C PRO A 617 -5.46 17.57 24.33
N VAL A 618 -6.67 17.08 24.05
CA VAL A 618 -7.68 17.84 23.28
C VAL A 618 -8.50 18.68 24.27
N THR A 619 -8.12 19.94 24.42
CA THR A 619 -8.73 20.89 25.34
C THR A 619 -9.27 22.11 24.59
N ALA A 620 -10.03 22.97 25.27
CA ALA A 620 -10.49 24.23 24.68
C ALA A 620 -9.31 25.11 24.19
N GLU A 621 -8.19 25.09 24.91
CA GLU A 621 -7.00 25.85 24.53
C GLU A 621 -6.36 25.28 23.27
N THR A 622 -6.20 23.96 23.19
CA THR A 622 -5.53 23.33 22.03
C THR A 622 -6.37 23.37 20.77
N VAL A 623 -7.69 23.15 20.85
CA VAL A 623 -8.57 23.13 19.64
C VAL A 623 -8.90 24.52 19.10
N LEU A 624 -8.76 25.57 19.91
CA LEU A 624 -8.98 26.97 19.51
C LEU A 624 -7.66 27.71 19.20
N SER A 625 -6.53 27.02 19.30
CA SER A 625 -5.22 27.60 18.97
C SER A 625 -5.04 27.71 17.45
N ASP A 626 -4.50 28.86 17.00
CA ASP A 626 -4.07 29.05 15.62
C ASP A 626 -2.69 28.42 15.33
N ARG A 627 -2.03 27.85 16.38
CA ARG A 627 -0.71 27.25 16.31
C ARG A 627 -0.80 25.74 16.23
N ASP A 628 0.20 25.10 15.64
CA ASP A 628 0.35 23.64 15.66
C ASP A 628 0.90 23.18 17.03
N VAL A 629 -0.01 22.94 17.97
CA VAL A 629 0.34 22.60 19.35
C VAL A 629 1.08 21.26 19.48
N VAL A 630 0.85 20.34 18.53
CA VAL A 630 1.55 19.04 18.49
C VAL A 630 3.00 19.23 18.05
N LEU A 631 3.22 19.99 16.98
CA LEU A 631 4.55 20.34 16.50
C LEU A 631 5.33 21.13 17.55
N GLU A 632 4.72 22.15 18.18
CA GLU A 632 5.35 22.92 19.25
C GLU A 632 5.68 22.05 20.47
N ARG A 633 4.86 21.06 20.78
CA ARG A 633 5.17 20.11 21.85
C ARG A 633 6.42 19.30 21.52
N ALA A 634 6.53 18.77 20.31
CA ALA A 634 7.71 18.04 19.86
C ALA A 634 8.97 18.91 19.86
N GLU A 635 8.89 20.16 19.37
CA GLU A 635 10.02 21.10 19.43
C GLU A 635 10.51 21.33 20.86
N ARG A 636 9.58 21.50 21.83
CA ARG A 636 9.96 21.67 23.26
C ARG A 636 10.67 20.44 23.82
N GLU A 637 10.24 19.23 23.47
CA GLU A 637 10.89 17.99 23.93
C GLU A 637 12.34 17.88 23.38
N ILE A 638 12.55 18.32 22.15
CA ILE A 638 13.88 18.29 21.53
C ILE A 638 14.79 19.34 22.15
N VAL A 639 14.35 20.58 22.24
CA VAL A 639 15.21 21.67 22.73
C VAL A 639 15.29 21.75 24.27
N GLY A 640 14.45 21.00 25.00
CA GLY A 640 14.48 20.94 26.45
C GLY A 640 14.00 22.21 27.16
N ARG A 641 13.04 22.94 26.58
CA ARG A 641 12.50 24.21 27.12
C ARG A 641 11.01 24.13 27.39
#